data_2f6985eac8a90daeae0521275b1e655f
#
_entry.id   2f6985eac8a90daeae0521275b1e655f
#
_cell.length_a   1.000
_cell.length_b   1.000
_cell.length_c   1.000
_cell.angle_alpha   90.00
_cell.angle_beta   90.00
_cell.angle_gamma   90.00
#
_symmetry.space_group_name_H-M   'P 1'
#
loop_
_entity.id
_entity.type
_entity.pdbx_description
1 polymer ?
#
loop_
_entity_poly.entity_id
_entity_poly.type
_entity_poly.pdbx_seq_one_letter_code
_entity_poly.pdbx_strand_id
1 'polypeptide(L)'
;MKKKRLYLALLSISVSLLALPLTTAHGAGGRIEGKITDPKGAIVIGAAVTVTDTETNQTFTAVTDQQGRFKIEGVPAGTYTVTVSAQGFSESQRADIKVEEGAVATADFALVIAPVEVAVTVGPGEKPNSDPDYQKLREAGKAADDFAGPFATVNNLVLKRDAATFTLVSGEIYFAPTVEDRNVGAVFIGEGELTLTPPTEIEKHNLSLFINQTAIKESFDRLVIRFTDKTFEEVKASAQAKMGTNGPQAERARDAYRDNQTLLRKTLRRNVELRTLVDLYNPNRPGFFTAFINGKRFNKLIFQYDSLGIPQVSPEEVLLSSYGDTDRGLWTAFHRAEEYANGTASSDEDHRLYDITRHEIDAAIRGTKLVANDTVTLRVLDNGARVLPFRLFSSLRVSHVRDEAGKDLSFVQQNKDEDADFGVIFPKPLEAGKTYKLNFEYAGGDALIDVGGGNYFVNPGARLTWYPNNEGTAFGDRARFDVTFRYPKGKTLIGTGAAVAESEDGDLVASKWSSGDTQLAVAGFNYGIFKKKQVVDPDTGYTIEYYANEESAGSMRGASEMGSMNTLGMSGRILADAQNSTRIYNVYFGKLPFDRLALTQQPAANFGQAWPTLVYMPFTAFMDPTQRYLASGGNIRLATDNFFRYVAPHEIAHQWWGHMVGWKSYHDQWMSEGFAEFSASLFVQLALKDEHKFLEFWNEQRDRITQARPATHDLKPYTVGPLTQGFRLSSGKTYAAYQFLVYPKGAYILHMLRQMMFDHAAGGDKRFMEMMQDFIKSHYNQDVSTEDLKLTVEKFMTKSMDLDGNGKMNWFFNEYVYGTE
;
A
#
# COMPACT_ATOMS: atom_id res chain seq x y z
N MET A 1 -16.80 -34.46 -50.23
CA MET A 1 -16.68 -34.09 -51.65
C MET A 1 -15.70 -32.94 -51.75
N LYS A 2 -14.53 -33.19 -52.29
CA LYS A 2 -13.84 -32.62 -53.44
C LYS A 2 -13.56 -31.12 -53.35
N LYS A 3 -12.28 -30.76 -53.18
CA LYS A 3 -11.23 -30.36 -54.20
C LYS A 3 -11.22 -28.80 -54.33
N LYS A 4 -10.14 -28.05 -54.57
CA LYS A 4 -8.75 -28.28 -55.07
C LYS A 4 -7.97 -26.94 -54.83
N ARG A 5 -6.70 -27.04 -54.51
CA ARG A 5 -5.49 -26.38 -54.93
C ARG A 5 -5.56 -25.35 -56.04
N LEU A 6 -4.74 -24.26 -55.95
CA LEU A 6 -3.83 -23.87 -57.04
C LEU A 6 -2.59 -23.10 -56.52
N TYR A 7 -1.45 -23.50 -57.02
CA TYR A 7 -0.10 -22.90 -56.92
C TYR A 7 0.05 -21.74 -57.87
N LEU A 8 0.89 -20.77 -57.58
CA LEU A 8 1.68 -20.06 -58.60
C LEU A 8 3.09 -19.79 -58.09
N ALA A 9 4.04 -20.40 -58.81
CA ALA A 9 5.45 -20.16 -58.72
C ALA A 9 5.85 -19.03 -59.69
N LEU A 10 6.78 -18.17 -59.34
CA LEU A 10 7.48 -17.33 -60.29
C LEU A 10 8.99 -17.44 -60.07
N LEU A 11 9.64 -17.82 -61.10
CA LEU A 11 11.07 -17.94 -61.39
C LEU A 11 11.75 -16.61 -61.33
N SER A 12 12.91 -16.51 -60.74
CA SER A 12 13.89 -15.50 -61.07
C SER A 12 15.29 -16.07 -61.19
N ILE A 13 15.88 -15.73 -62.30
CA ILE A 13 17.09 -16.14 -62.92
C ILE A 13 18.33 -15.85 -62.09
N SER A 14 19.18 -16.87 -61.96
CA SER A 14 20.54 -16.77 -61.43
C SER A 14 21.51 -16.19 -62.46
N VAL A 15 22.24 -15.17 -62.08
CA VAL A 15 23.50 -14.80 -62.73
C VAL A 15 24.63 -15.12 -61.77
N SER A 16 25.38 -16.20 -62.13
CA SER A 16 26.59 -16.57 -61.41
C SER A 16 27.74 -15.69 -61.85
N LEU A 17 28.24 -14.81 -60.96
CA LEU A 17 29.59 -14.28 -61.11
C LEU A 17 30.46 -15.01 -60.07
N LEU A 18 31.43 -15.80 -60.63
CA LEU A 18 32.53 -16.35 -59.84
C LEU A 18 33.37 -15.21 -59.32
N ALA A 19 33.30 -14.94 -58.01
CA ALA A 19 34.29 -14.20 -57.27
C ALA A 19 35.04 -15.19 -56.36
N LEU A 20 36.30 -15.34 -56.59
CA LEU A 20 37.23 -16.03 -55.70
C LEU A 20 37.17 -15.46 -54.28
N PRO A 21 37.19 -16.28 -53.23
CA PRO A 21 37.24 -15.76 -51.86
C PRO A 21 38.68 -15.23 -51.63
N LEU A 22 38.83 -13.94 -51.53
CA LEU A 22 39.91 -13.37 -50.72
C LEU A 22 39.64 -13.79 -49.27
N THR A 23 40.35 -14.81 -48.85
CA THR A 23 40.49 -15.12 -47.41
C THR A 23 41.30 -13.99 -46.79
N THR A 24 40.63 -12.96 -46.30
CA THR A 24 41.19 -12.13 -45.24
C THR A 24 41.31 -13.01 -44.05
N ALA A 25 42.51 -13.38 -43.69
CA ALA A 25 42.84 -13.99 -42.42
C ALA A 25 42.33 -13.00 -41.35
N HIS A 26 41.23 -13.32 -40.70
CA HIS A 26 40.83 -12.66 -39.44
C HIS A 26 41.91 -13.08 -38.44
N GLY A 27 42.82 -12.20 -38.13
CA GLY A 27 43.68 -12.31 -36.95
C GLY A 27 42.79 -12.66 -35.76
N ALA A 28 43.27 -13.51 -34.88
CA ALA A 28 42.55 -13.85 -33.68
C ALA A 28 42.36 -12.57 -32.84
N GLY A 29 41.16 -11.98 -32.89
CA GLY A 29 40.87 -10.77 -32.14
C GLY A 29 41.21 -10.94 -30.64
N GLY A 30 41.66 -9.86 -30.03
CA GLY A 30 41.92 -9.86 -28.58
C GLY A 30 40.63 -9.90 -27.75
N ARG A 31 40.77 -9.76 -26.48
CA ARG A 31 39.68 -9.78 -25.50
C ARG A 31 39.84 -8.66 -24.48
N ILE A 32 38.72 -8.02 -24.09
CA ILE A 32 38.65 -7.11 -22.94
C ILE A 32 37.78 -7.76 -21.86
N GLU A 33 38.30 -7.86 -20.67
CA GLU A 33 37.57 -8.36 -19.51
C GLU A 33 37.86 -7.51 -18.28
N GLY A 34 36.96 -7.59 -17.24
CA GLY A 34 37.18 -6.85 -16.02
C GLY A 34 36.09 -7.17 -14.98
N LYS A 35 36.29 -6.61 -13.80
CA LYS A 35 35.37 -6.72 -12.68
C LYS A 35 34.87 -5.33 -12.30
N ILE A 36 33.57 -5.23 -12.06
CA ILE A 36 32.93 -3.98 -11.63
C ILE A 36 32.55 -4.13 -10.16
N THR A 37 33.01 -3.20 -9.34
CA THR A 37 32.72 -3.15 -7.90
C THR A 37 32.18 -1.78 -7.50
N ASP A 38 31.53 -1.73 -6.35
CA ASP A 38 31.22 -0.49 -5.66
C ASP A 38 32.44 0.03 -4.86
N PRO A 39 32.38 1.20 -4.21
CA PRO A 39 33.48 1.75 -3.42
C PRO A 39 33.92 0.88 -2.22
N LYS A 40 33.09 -0.06 -1.76
CA LYS A 40 33.40 -1.00 -0.68
C LYS A 40 33.94 -2.35 -1.19
N GLY A 41 34.06 -2.51 -2.51
CA GLY A 41 34.50 -3.73 -3.15
C GLY A 41 33.40 -4.79 -3.37
N ALA A 42 32.13 -4.47 -3.12
CA ALA A 42 31.02 -5.34 -3.46
C ALA A 42 30.81 -5.37 -4.98
N ILE A 43 30.40 -6.52 -5.52
CA ILE A 43 30.19 -6.69 -6.96
C ILE A 43 28.97 -5.93 -7.47
N VAL A 44 29.07 -5.32 -8.64
CA VAL A 44 27.94 -4.65 -9.33
C VAL A 44 27.47 -5.54 -10.48
N ILE A 45 26.28 -6.12 -10.32
CA ILE A 45 25.63 -7.00 -11.29
C ILE A 45 24.80 -6.14 -12.26
N GLY A 46 24.76 -6.53 -13.56
CA GLY A 46 23.91 -5.84 -14.54
C GLY A 46 24.45 -4.48 -15.00
N ALA A 47 25.70 -4.11 -14.66
CA ALA A 47 26.31 -2.91 -15.19
C ALA A 47 26.53 -3.04 -16.70
N ALA A 48 26.10 -2.03 -17.46
CA ALA A 48 26.35 -1.96 -18.89
C ALA A 48 27.79 -1.49 -19.14
N VAL A 49 28.51 -2.22 -19.96
CA VAL A 49 29.89 -1.93 -20.37
C VAL A 49 29.92 -1.68 -21.88
N THR A 50 30.41 -0.52 -22.28
CA THR A 50 30.61 -0.14 -23.67
C THR A 50 32.09 0.06 -23.91
N VAL A 51 32.62 -0.62 -24.91
CA VAL A 51 34.01 -0.51 -25.36
C VAL A 51 34.01 0.17 -26.73
N THR A 52 34.62 1.33 -26.85
CA THR A 52 34.66 2.14 -28.07
C THR A 52 36.07 2.24 -28.58
N ASP A 53 36.28 1.86 -29.82
CA ASP A 53 37.55 2.08 -30.53
C ASP A 53 37.78 3.57 -30.75
N THR A 54 38.93 4.08 -30.34
CA THR A 54 39.23 5.51 -30.37
C THR A 54 39.53 6.07 -31.79
N GLU A 55 39.83 5.19 -32.76
CA GLU A 55 40.11 5.59 -34.15
C GLU A 55 38.88 5.40 -35.05
N THR A 56 38.17 4.28 -34.88
CA THR A 56 37.06 3.90 -35.79
C THR A 56 35.69 4.22 -35.23
N ASN A 57 35.57 4.54 -33.94
CA ASN A 57 34.32 4.68 -33.19
C ASN A 57 33.44 3.41 -33.19
N GLN A 58 33.99 2.26 -33.52
CA GLN A 58 33.29 0.99 -33.42
C GLN A 58 33.05 0.65 -31.92
N THR A 59 31.85 0.18 -31.60
CA THR A 59 31.47 -0.13 -30.22
C THR A 59 31.18 -1.62 -30.03
N PHE A 60 31.58 -2.13 -28.88
CA PHE A 60 31.28 -3.47 -28.37
C PHE A 60 30.62 -3.33 -26.99
N THR A 61 29.62 -4.16 -26.70
CA THR A 61 28.90 -4.06 -25.44
C THR A 61 28.83 -5.38 -24.68
N ALA A 62 28.84 -5.31 -23.36
CA ALA A 62 28.60 -6.42 -22.46
C ALA A 62 27.82 -5.94 -21.22
N VAL A 63 27.33 -6.91 -20.43
CA VAL A 63 26.71 -6.65 -19.14
C VAL A 63 27.41 -7.51 -18.08
N THR A 64 27.62 -6.99 -16.88
CA THR A 64 28.25 -7.76 -15.81
C THR A 64 27.39 -8.92 -15.34
N ASP A 65 28.02 -10.06 -15.12
CA ASP A 65 27.43 -11.30 -14.61
C ASP A 65 27.17 -11.27 -13.09
N GLN A 66 26.72 -12.41 -12.54
CA GLN A 66 26.46 -12.59 -11.09
C GLN A 66 27.71 -12.47 -10.21
N GLN A 67 28.90 -12.49 -10.78
CA GLN A 67 30.17 -12.28 -10.10
C GLN A 67 30.72 -10.86 -10.33
N GLY A 68 29.91 -9.98 -10.94
CA GLY A 68 30.30 -8.62 -11.29
C GLY A 68 31.36 -8.53 -12.38
N ARG A 69 31.49 -9.55 -13.22
CA ARG A 69 32.51 -9.63 -14.27
C ARG A 69 31.87 -9.41 -15.65
N PHE A 70 32.61 -8.75 -16.53
CA PHE A 70 32.27 -8.66 -17.94
C PHE A 70 33.40 -9.23 -18.81
N LYS A 71 33.04 -9.64 -20.01
CA LYS A 71 33.98 -10.19 -21.04
C LYS A 71 33.45 -9.85 -22.41
N ILE A 72 34.32 -9.29 -23.24
CA ILE A 72 34.07 -9.01 -24.67
C ILE A 72 35.17 -9.66 -25.48
N GLU A 73 34.83 -10.60 -26.34
CA GLU A 73 35.73 -11.35 -27.21
C GLU A 73 35.70 -10.82 -28.64
N GLY A 74 36.74 -11.12 -29.39
CA GLY A 74 36.82 -10.73 -30.82
C GLY A 74 37.06 -9.23 -31.05
N VAL A 75 37.63 -8.54 -30.06
CA VAL A 75 37.96 -7.13 -30.18
C VAL A 75 39.24 -6.99 -31.03
N PRO A 76 39.22 -6.24 -32.15
CA PRO A 76 40.41 -6.03 -32.97
C PRO A 76 41.58 -5.42 -32.19
N ALA A 77 42.78 -5.57 -32.65
CA ALA A 77 43.95 -4.88 -32.08
C ALA A 77 43.76 -3.37 -32.27
N GLY A 78 43.88 -2.58 -31.21
CA GLY A 78 43.63 -1.14 -31.21
C GLY A 78 43.69 -0.51 -29.82
N THR A 79 43.31 0.76 -29.76
CA THR A 79 43.20 1.50 -28.50
C THR A 79 41.74 1.83 -28.25
N TYR A 80 41.25 1.50 -27.03
CA TYR A 80 39.86 1.55 -26.70
C TYR A 80 39.60 2.43 -25.46
N THR A 81 38.40 3.00 -25.44
CA THR A 81 37.81 3.58 -24.26
C THR A 81 36.74 2.63 -23.74
N VAL A 82 36.85 2.25 -22.48
CA VAL A 82 35.85 1.43 -21.79
C VAL A 82 35.01 2.35 -20.90
N THR A 83 33.70 2.37 -21.12
CA THR A 83 32.71 3.13 -20.35
C THR A 83 31.81 2.17 -19.64
N VAL A 84 31.58 2.39 -18.33
CA VAL A 84 30.71 1.58 -17.50
C VAL A 84 29.62 2.46 -16.93
N SER A 85 28.37 2.05 -17.12
CA SER A 85 27.20 2.69 -16.52
C SER A 85 26.39 1.66 -15.73
N ALA A 86 25.96 2.04 -14.54
CA ALA A 86 25.08 1.23 -13.72
C ALA A 86 24.13 2.16 -12.96
N GLN A 87 22.92 1.71 -12.77
CA GLN A 87 21.90 2.51 -12.09
C GLN A 87 22.35 2.92 -10.67
N GLY A 88 22.26 4.21 -10.36
CA GLY A 88 22.66 4.79 -9.09
C GLY A 88 24.17 5.01 -8.92
N PHE A 89 24.94 4.81 -9.98
CA PHE A 89 26.38 5.10 -10.02
C PHE A 89 26.69 6.14 -11.09
N SER A 90 27.72 6.95 -10.83
CA SER A 90 28.30 7.82 -11.87
C SER A 90 28.89 6.96 -12.97
N GLU A 91 28.69 7.38 -14.22
CA GLU A 91 29.36 6.79 -15.35
C GLU A 91 30.87 6.86 -15.12
N SER A 92 31.56 5.74 -15.30
CA SER A 92 33.01 5.64 -15.17
C SER A 92 33.64 5.27 -16.49
N GLN A 93 34.67 5.96 -16.83
CA GLN A 93 35.37 5.78 -18.09
C GLN A 93 36.85 5.57 -17.88
N ARG A 94 37.45 4.66 -18.66
CA ARG A 94 38.91 4.48 -18.75
C ARG A 94 39.31 4.49 -20.21
N ALA A 95 40.08 5.47 -20.58
CA ALA A 95 40.67 5.59 -21.92
C ALA A 95 41.99 4.82 -22.03
N ASP A 96 42.52 4.74 -23.22
CA ASP A 96 43.86 4.19 -23.59
C ASP A 96 44.05 2.70 -23.24
N ILE A 97 42.97 1.90 -23.25
CA ILE A 97 43.05 0.46 -23.09
C ILE A 97 43.57 -0.14 -24.41
N LYS A 98 44.80 -0.61 -24.39
CA LYS A 98 45.42 -1.26 -25.57
C LYS A 98 45.04 -2.74 -25.65
N VAL A 99 44.57 -3.15 -26.81
CA VAL A 99 44.27 -4.56 -27.13
C VAL A 99 45.25 -4.98 -28.20
N GLU A 100 46.06 -6.00 -27.93
CA GLU A 100 46.95 -6.63 -28.95
C GLU A 100 46.25 -7.89 -29.48
N GLU A 101 46.67 -8.32 -30.66
CA GLU A 101 46.11 -9.49 -31.31
C GLU A 101 46.27 -10.75 -30.44
N GLY A 102 45.13 -11.43 -30.14
CA GLY A 102 45.12 -12.62 -29.29
C GLY A 102 45.34 -12.38 -27.80
N ALA A 103 45.54 -11.13 -27.35
CA ALA A 103 45.83 -10.79 -25.96
C ALA A 103 44.56 -10.49 -25.17
N VAL A 104 44.69 -10.50 -23.83
CA VAL A 104 43.65 -10.12 -22.89
C VAL A 104 44.01 -8.79 -22.27
N ALA A 105 43.17 -7.77 -22.44
CA ALA A 105 43.26 -6.51 -21.76
C ALA A 105 42.29 -6.52 -20.56
N THR A 106 42.76 -6.07 -19.39
CA THR A 106 41.93 -6.02 -18.18
C THR A 106 41.54 -4.58 -17.86
N ALA A 107 40.24 -4.37 -17.56
CA ALA A 107 39.67 -3.07 -17.21
C ALA A 107 38.74 -3.21 -16.02
N ASP A 108 39.28 -3.17 -14.79
CA ASP A 108 38.50 -3.19 -13.57
C ASP A 108 38.00 -1.78 -13.22
N PHE A 109 36.79 -1.66 -12.68
CA PHE A 109 36.22 -0.39 -12.23
C PHE A 109 35.70 -0.51 -10.79
N ALA A 110 35.96 0.51 -9.98
CA ALA A 110 35.27 0.79 -8.76
C ALA A 110 34.33 1.99 -9.02
N LEU A 111 33.03 1.73 -9.14
CA LEU A 111 32.06 2.76 -9.44
C LEU A 111 31.82 3.64 -8.23
N VAL A 112 31.59 4.93 -8.44
CA VAL A 112 31.20 5.89 -7.41
C VAL A 112 29.69 6.10 -7.52
N ILE A 113 28.99 6.15 -6.37
CA ILE A 113 27.57 6.47 -6.37
C ILE A 113 27.39 7.87 -6.99
N ALA A 114 26.46 7.98 -7.94
CA ALA A 114 26.23 9.23 -8.63
C ALA A 114 25.93 10.36 -7.65
N PRO A 115 26.65 11.49 -7.67
CA PRO A 115 26.24 12.65 -6.92
C PRO A 115 24.91 13.12 -7.51
N VAL A 116 23.87 13.19 -6.69
CA VAL A 116 22.70 13.96 -7.08
C VAL A 116 22.97 15.39 -6.65
N GLU A 117 23.14 16.28 -7.60
CA GLU A 117 22.90 17.69 -7.34
C GLU A 117 21.43 17.80 -6.95
N VAL A 118 21.16 17.81 -5.63
CA VAL A 118 19.86 18.19 -5.08
C VAL A 118 19.79 19.72 -5.10
N ALA A 119 20.07 20.31 -6.22
CA ALA A 119 19.46 21.56 -6.63
C ALA A 119 18.09 21.17 -7.20
N VAL A 120 17.11 20.98 -6.32
CA VAL A 120 15.71 21.14 -6.72
C VAL A 120 15.58 22.66 -6.99
N THR A 121 16.10 23.06 -8.10
CA THR A 121 15.59 24.22 -8.81
C THR A 121 14.18 23.79 -9.19
N VAL A 122 13.20 24.29 -8.45
CA VAL A 122 11.81 24.29 -8.90
C VAL A 122 11.82 25.08 -10.21
N GLY A 123 12.14 24.38 -11.29
CA GLY A 123 12.01 24.89 -12.66
C GLY A 123 10.52 25.17 -12.91
N PRO A 124 10.15 25.86 -13.96
CA PRO A 124 8.77 26.02 -14.37
C PRO A 124 8.25 24.69 -14.92
N GLY A 125 7.86 23.78 -14.00
CA GLY A 125 7.05 22.60 -14.33
C GLY A 125 5.65 23.03 -14.72
N GLU A 126 4.84 22.08 -15.17
CA GLU A 126 3.41 22.32 -15.30
C GLU A 126 2.85 22.82 -13.97
N LYS A 127 2.08 23.87 -14.00
CA LYS A 127 1.46 24.41 -12.79
C LYS A 127 0.43 23.40 -12.28
N PRO A 128 0.48 23.02 -10.98
CA PRO A 128 -0.57 22.19 -10.44
C PRO A 128 -1.93 22.88 -10.64
N ASN A 129 -2.96 22.08 -10.91
CA ASN A 129 -4.33 22.57 -11.12
C ASN A 129 -4.51 23.45 -12.38
N SER A 130 -3.70 23.28 -13.41
CA SER A 130 -3.82 24.02 -14.67
C SER A 130 -4.86 23.44 -15.63
N ASP A 131 -5.37 22.23 -15.36
CA ASP A 131 -6.39 21.61 -16.18
C ASP A 131 -7.69 22.43 -16.17
N PRO A 132 -8.23 22.84 -17.36
CA PRO A 132 -9.36 23.75 -17.43
C PRO A 132 -10.65 23.14 -16.89
N ASP A 133 -10.87 21.84 -17.07
CA ASP A 133 -12.10 21.18 -16.60
C ASP A 133 -12.05 20.95 -15.10
N TYR A 134 -10.86 20.64 -14.56
CA TYR A 134 -10.67 20.63 -13.12
C TYR A 134 -10.96 22.00 -12.51
N GLN A 135 -10.52 23.09 -13.14
CA GLN A 135 -10.82 24.44 -12.66
C GLN A 135 -12.33 24.74 -12.69
N LYS A 136 -13.03 24.37 -13.75
CA LYS A 136 -14.50 24.51 -13.81
C LYS A 136 -15.19 23.74 -12.66
N LEU A 137 -14.76 22.49 -12.39
CA LEU A 137 -15.27 21.71 -11.27
C LEU A 137 -15.01 22.40 -9.91
N ARG A 138 -13.85 23.00 -9.73
CA ARG A 138 -13.46 23.71 -8.49
C ARG A 138 -14.20 25.03 -8.31
N GLU A 139 -14.57 25.69 -9.40
CA GLU A 139 -15.26 26.98 -9.37
C GLU A 139 -16.79 26.85 -9.34
N ALA A 140 -17.33 25.70 -9.73
CA ALA A 140 -18.78 25.48 -9.72
C ALA A 140 -19.40 25.82 -8.34
N GLY A 141 -20.53 26.55 -8.36
CA GLY A 141 -21.21 27.04 -7.16
C GLY A 141 -20.64 28.33 -6.55
N LYS A 142 -19.58 28.91 -7.12
CA LYS A 142 -19.03 30.20 -6.68
C LYS A 142 -19.64 31.40 -7.43
N ALA A 143 -19.92 31.26 -8.75
CA ALA A 143 -20.46 32.33 -9.55
C ALA A 143 -21.95 32.59 -9.22
N ALA A 144 -22.39 33.82 -9.43
CA ALA A 144 -23.75 34.25 -9.09
C ALA A 144 -24.84 33.48 -9.89
N ASP A 145 -24.50 33.07 -11.10
CA ASP A 145 -25.46 32.47 -12.06
C ASP A 145 -25.33 30.93 -12.17
N ASP A 146 -24.50 30.26 -11.34
CA ASP A 146 -24.15 28.86 -11.49
C ASP A 146 -25.33 27.89 -11.41
N PHE A 147 -26.42 28.25 -10.73
CA PHE A 147 -27.65 27.47 -10.61
C PHE A 147 -28.87 28.15 -11.28
N ALA A 148 -28.66 29.14 -12.12
CA ALA A 148 -29.68 29.74 -12.96
C ALA A 148 -30.02 28.91 -14.20
N GLY A 149 -29.25 27.86 -14.46
CA GLY A 149 -29.41 26.91 -15.56
C GLY A 149 -30.57 25.93 -15.39
N PRO A 150 -30.43 24.69 -15.83
CA PRO A 150 -31.49 23.70 -15.77
C PRO A 150 -31.85 23.31 -14.34
N PHE A 151 -33.14 23.24 -14.06
CA PHE A 151 -33.71 22.66 -12.87
C PHE A 151 -34.95 21.82 -13.24
N ALA A 152 -35.44 21.02 -12.30
CA ALA A 152 -36.68 20.30 -12.45
C ALA A 152 -37.56 20.44 -11.20
N THR A 153 -38.83 20.81 -11.37
CA THR A 153 -39.81 20.60 -10.31
C THR A 153 -40.21 19.13 -10.31
N VAL A 154 -40.10 18.49 -9.16
CA VAL A 154 -40.32 17.04 -9.01
C VAL A 154 -41.50 16.72 -8.08
N ASN A 155 -42.21 15.63 -8.41
CA ASN A 155 -43.32 15.11 -7.61
C ASN A 155 -43.22 13.56 -7.59
N ASN A 156 -42.81 12.98 -6.45
CA ASN A 156 -42.58 11.56 -6.29
C ASN A 156 -41.57 10.98 -7.31
N LEU A 157 -40.53 11.74 -7.62
CA LEU A 157 -39.42 11.24 -8.43
C LEU A 157 -38.58 10.24 -7.64
N VAL A 158 -38.37 9.07 -8.23
CA VAL A 158 -37.58 7.99 -7.61
C VAL A 158 -36.25 7.86 -8.33
N LEU A 159 -35.15 7.97 -7.56
CA LEU A 159 -33.79 7.66 -7.99
C LEU A 159 -33.30 6.42 -7.22
N LYS A 160 -33.06 5.33 -7.92
CA LYS A 160 -32.56 4.08 -7.32
C LYS A 160 -31.07 3.94 -7.55
N ARG A 161 -30.31 3.66 -6.46
CA ARG A 161 -28.87 3.41 -6.49
C ARG A 161 -28.57 2.16 -5.69
N ASP A 162 -28.50 1.02 -6.39
CA ASP A 162 -28.39 -0.32 -5.81
C ASP A 162 -29.48 -0.58 -4.75
N ALA A 163 -29.10 -0.86 -3.50
CA ALA A 163 -30.03 -1.10 -2.39
C ALA A 163 -30.67 0.18 -1.82
N ALA A 164 -30.22 1.37 -2.25
CA ALA A 164 -30.76 2.65 -1.80
C ALA A 164 -31.80 3.18 -2.78
N THR A 165 -32.87 3.76 -2.23
CA THR A 165 -33.90 4.46 -2.99
C THR A 165 -34.10 5.84 -2.41
N PHE A 166 -33.95 6.87 -3.25
CA PHE A 166 -34.24 8.27 -2.95
C PHE A 166 -35.56 8.63 -3.60
N THR A 167 -36.58 8.89 -2.79
CA THR A 167 -37.87 9.40 -3.27
C THR A 167 -37.92 10.89 -3.03
N LEU A 168 -37.89 11.70 -4.09
CA LEU A 168 -38.04 13.14 -4.03
C LEU A 168 -39.55 13.42 -4.09
N VAL A 169 -40.17 13.55 -2.91
CA VAL A 169 -41.65 13.61 -2.77
C VAL A 169 -42.20 14.88 -3.40
N SER A 170 -41.62 16.02 -3.04
CA SER A 170 -42.04 17.32 -3.66
C SER A 170 -40.91 18.33 -3.51
N GLY A 171 -40.65 19.11 -4.53
CA GLY A 171 -39.58 20.11 -4.48
C GLY A 171 -38.93 20.38 -5.84
N GLU A 172 -37.70 20.83 -5.78
CA GLU A 172 -36.95 21.25 -6.97
C GLU A 172 -35.51 20.67 -6.89
N ILE A 173 -35.06 20.15 -8.03
CA ILE A 173 -33.68 19.73 -8.22
C ILE A 173 -32.98 20.69 -9.19
N TYR A 174 -31.88 21.29 -8.75
CA TYR A 174 -31.06 22.25 -9.47
C TYR A 174 -29.75 21.59 -9.89
N PHE A 175 -29.38 21.71 -11.16
CA PHE A 175 -28.17 21.12 -11.69
C PHE A 175 -27.04 22.14 -11.71
N ALA A 176 -25.85 21.72 -11.28
CA ALA A 176 -24.62 22.51 -11.38
C ALA A 176 -24.28 22.78 -12.87
N PRO A 177 -23.49 23.81 -13.17
CA PRO A 177 -23.00 24.06 -14.52
C PRO A 177 -22.32 22.83 -15.12
N THR A 178 -22.48 22.68 -16.45
CA THR A 178 -21.86 21.54 -17.15
C THR A 178 -20.35 21.68 -17.23
N VAL A 179 -19.66 20.55 -17.18
CA VAL A 179 -18.24 20.41 -17.50
C VAL A 179 -18.12 19.34 -18.58
N GLU A 180 -17.45 19.63 -19.69
CA GLU A 180 -17.41 18.75 -20.86
C GLU A 180 -18.83 18.32 -21.30
N ASP A 181 -19.76 19.29 -21.36
CA ASP A 181 -21.18 19.11 -21.71
C ASP A 181 -21.96 18.13 -20.83
N ARG A 182 -21.44 17.76 -19.66
CA ARG A 182 -22.08 16.87 -18.68
C ARG A 182 -22.44 17.60 -17.40
N ASN A 183 -23.64 17.33 -16.87
CA ASN A 183 -23.99 17.70 -15.51
C ASN A 183 -23.40 16.67 -14.54
N VAL A 184 -22.64 17.14 -13.54
CA VAL A 184 -21.90 16.29 -12.57
C VAL A 184 -22.24 16.61 -11.12
N GLY A 185 -23.24 17.43 -10.90
CA GLY A 185 -23.71 17.80 -9.57
C GLY A 185 -25.11 18.39 -9.59
N ALA A 186 -25.83 18.22 -8.49
CA ALA A 186 -27.15 18.78 -8.30
C ALA A 186 -27.45 19.05 -6.83
N VAL A 187 -28.44 19.93 -6.59
CA VAL A 187 -29.01 20.18 -5.27
C VAL A 187 -30.50 19.98 -5.33
N PHE A 188 -31.04 19.12 -4.50
CA PHE A 188 -32.48 19.03 -4.28
C PHE A 188 -32.87 19.83 -3.03
N ILE A 189 -33.95 20.61 -3.15
CA ILE A 189 -34.54 21.35 -2.05
C ILE A 189 -36.03 21.03 -2.04
N GLY A 190 -36.48 20.39 -0.93
CA GLY A 190 -37.88 19.96 -0.83
C GLY A 190 -38.04 18.79 0.13
N GLU A 191 -39.14 18.09 0.10
CA GLU A 191 -39.41 16.92 0.90
C GLU A 191 -38.94 15.66 0.17
N GLY A 192 -38.11 14.87 0.81
CA GLY A 192 -37.62 13.62 0.28
C GLY A 192 -37.47 12.53 1.35
N GLU A 193 -37.27 11.31 0.90
CA GLU A 193 -37.08 10.13 1.74
C GLU A 193 -35.99 9.22 1.16
N LEU A 194 -35.03 8.81 2.00
CA LEU A 194 -34.09 7.74 1.72
C LEU A 194 -34.60 6.44 2.37
N THR A 195 -34.63 5.36 1.60
CA THR A 195 -34.76 4.01 2.13
C THR A 195 -33.57 3.16 1.68
N LEU A 196 -32.99 2.37 2.60
CA LEU A 196 -31.92 1.43 2.29
C LEU A 196 -32.03 0.21 3.20
N THR A 197 -31.94 -0.98 2.60
CA THR A 197 -31.83 -2.24 3.31
C THR A 197 -30.56 -2.95 2.83
N PRO A 198 -29.55 -3.16 3.69
CA PRO A 198 -28.35 -3.88 3.29
C PRO A 198 -28.67 -5.30 2.81
N PRO A 199 -27.91 -5.84 1.83
CA PRO A 199 -28.22 -7.14 1.24
C PRO A 199 -27.89 -8.33 2.14
N THR A 200 -26.93 -8.18 3.06
CA THR A 200 -26.45 -9.28 3.93
C THR A 200 -26.87 -9.10 5.39
N GLU A 201 -26.99 -10.18 6.14
CA GLU A 201 -27.32 -10.14 7.57
C GLU A 201 -26.21 -9.47 8.39
N ILE A 202 -24.95 -9.62 7.98
CA ILE A 202 -23.79 -8.96 8.61
C ILE A 202 -23.96 -7.44 8.51
N GLU A 203 -24.29 -6.92 7.34
CA GLU A 203 -24.45 -5.48 7.12
C GLU A 203 -25.73 -4.91 7.75
N LYS A 204 -26.80 -5.72 7.84
CA LYS A 204 -27.99 -5.39 8.62
C LYS A 204 -27.67 -5.27 10.11
N HIS A 205 -26.88 -6.23 10.64
CA HIS A 205 -26.42 -6.19 12.02
C HIS A 205 -25.54 -4.95 12.27
N ASN A 206 -24.58 -4.67 11.39
CA ASN A 206 -23.70 -3.51 11.52
C ASN A 206 -24.51 -2.19 11.51
N LEU A 207 -25.47 -2.03 10.62
CA LEU A 207 -26.38 -0.88 10.61
C LEU A 207 -27.15 -0.78 11.95
N SER A 208 -27.60 -1.92 12.51
CA SER A 208 -28.36 -1.95 13.75
C SER A 208 -27.58 -1.44 14.97
N LEU A 209 -26.26 -1.55 14.99
CA LEU A 209 -25.41 -0.99 16.05
C LEU A 209 -25.52 0.54 16.14
N PHE A 210 -25.80 1.21 15.02
CA PHE A 210 -25.94 2.67 14.99
C PHE A 210 -27.35 3.17 15.21
N ILE A 211 -28.36 2.51 14.59
CA ILE A 211 -29.73 3.02 14.53
C ILE A 211 -30.80 2.12 15.20
N ASN A 212 -30.40 0.99 15.78
CA ASN A 212 -31.27 -0.06 16.34
C ASN A 212 -32.30 -0.62 15.34
N GLN A 213 -31.99 -0.60 14.05
CA GLN A 213 -32.82 -1.10 12.95
C GLN A 213 -31.95 -1.74 11.88
N THR A 214 -32.45 -2.75 11.20
CA THR A 214 -31.76 -3.47 10.11
C THR A 214 -31.95 -2.84 8.73
N ALA A 215 -32.74 -1.79 8.65
CA ALA A 215 -32.97 -0.98 7.46
C ALA A 215 -33.13 0.48 7.89
N ILE A 216 -32.75 1.42 7.05
CA ILE A 216 -32.96 2.84 7.29
C ILE A 216 -34.11 3.37 6.44
N LYS A 217 -34.91 4.23 7.08
CA LYS A 217 -35.87 5.09 6.46
C LYS A 217 -35.68 6.49 7.04
N GLU A 218 -35.18 7.42 6.20
CA GLU A 218 -34.81 8.77 6.66
C GLU A 218 -35.44 9.82 5.75
N SER A 219 -36.21 10.73 6.35
CA SER A 219 -36.75 11.89 5.64
C SER A 219 -35.73 13.01 5.60
N PHE A 220 -35.66 13.74 4.49
CA PHE A 220 -34.74 14.87 4.35
C PHE A 220 -35.43 16.06 3.65
N ASP A 221 -34.87 17.24 3.85
CA ASP A 221 -35.33 18.49 3.23
C ASP A 221 -34.34 19.07 2.22
N ARG A 222 -33.12 18.54 2.19
CA ARG A 222 -32.07 18.96 1.30
C ARG A 222 -31.13 17.79 0.98
N LEU A 223 -30.74 17.71 -0.30
CA LEU A 223 -29.79 16.71 -0.79
C LEU A 223 -28.80 17.41 -1.72
N VAL A 224 -27.50 17.28 -1.45
CA VAL A 224 -26.45 17.69 -2.39
C VAL A 224 -25.89 16.44 -3.03
N ILE A 225 -25.92 16.38 -4.36
CA ILE A 225 -25.52 15.20 -5.12
C ILE A 225 -24.31 15.53 -5.98
N ARG A 226 -23.33 14.65 -5.99
CA ARG A 226 -22.22 14.61 -6.94
C ARG A 226 -22.31 13.30 -7.71
N PHE A 227 -22.21 13.35 -9.03
CA PHE A 227 -22.41 12.18 -9.86
C PHE A 227 -21.71 12.31 -11.22
N THR A 228 -21.41 11.16 -11.80
CA THR A 228 -20.97 11.02 -13.19
C THR A 228 -21.77 9.93 -13.90
N ASP A 229 -22.70 9.30 -13.18
CA ASP A 229 -23.68 8.37 -13.72
C ASP A 229 -24.82 9.08 -14.51
N LYS A 230 -25.88 8.35 -14.83
CA LYS A 230 -27.00 8.85 -15.64
C LYS A 230 -28.06 9.65 -14.87
N THR A 231 -27.73 10.22 -13.70
CA THR A 231 -28.71 10.95 -12.86
C THR A 231 -29.43 12.06 -13.62
N PHE A 232 -28.72 12.88 -14.39
CA PHE A 232 -29.35 13.98 -15.14
C PHE A 232 -30.32 13.47 -16.19
N GLU A 233 -29.93 12.45 -16.95
CA GLU A 233 -30.77 11.85 -17.99
C GLU A 233 -32.02 11.17 -17.40
N GLU A 234 -31.87 10.50 -16.26
CA GLU A 234 -32.99 9.88 -15.53
C GLU A 234 -34.02 10.94 -15.10
N VAL A 235 -33.55 12.05 -14.51
CA VAL A 235 -34.44 13.15 -14.10
C VAL A 235 -35.13 13.75 -15.33
N LYS A 236 -34.37 14.05 -16.39
CA LYS A 236 -34.88 14.67 -17.62
C LYS A 236 -35.91 13.81 -18.33
N ALA A 237 -35.77 12.50 -18.32
CA ALA A 237 -36.68 11.55 -18.97
C ALA A 237 -37.88 11.19 -18.11
N SER A 238 -37.91 11.53 -16.82
CA SER A 238 -38.97 11.13 -15.90
C SER A 238 -40.26 11.97 -16.10
N ALA A 239 -41.40 11.28 -16.12
CA ALA A 239 -42.73 11.94 -16.12
C ALA A 239 -43.03 12.65 -14.77
N GLN A 240 -42.30 12.32 -13.70
CA GLN A 240 -42.38 12.94 -12.38
C GLN A 240 -41.53 14.21 -12.23
N ALA A 241 -40.80 14.59 -13.27
CA ALA A 241 -39.97 15.79 -13.31
C ALA A 241 -40.43 16.74 -14.46
N LYS A 242 -40.55 18.01 -14.14
CA LYS A 242 -40.81 19.05 -15.12
C LYS A 242 -39.63 19.99 -15.23
N MET A 243 -38.90 19.91 -16.34
CA MET A 243 -37.72 20.72 -16.60
C MET A 243 -38.09 22.20 -16.80
N GLY A 244 -37.19 23.06 -16.32
CA GLY A 244 -37.27 24.52 -16.44
C GLY A 244 -35.89 25.19 -16.35
N THR A 245 -35.89 26.53 -16.42
CA THR A 245 -34.69 27.37 -16.20
C THR A 245 -35.05 28.49 -15.22
N ASN A 246 -34.07 29.08 -14.55
CA ASN A 246 -34.26 30.15 -13.58
C ASN A 246 -35.24 29.78 -12.45
N GLY A 247 -35.00 28.67 -11.78
CA GLY A 247 -35.82 28.20 -10.66
C GLY A 247 -35.80 29.17 -9.47
N PRO A 248 -36.89 29.22 -8.68
CA PRO A 248 -37.10 30.24 -7.65
C PRO A 248 -36.14 30.10 -6.44
N GLN A 249 -35.49 28.94 -6.27
CA GLN A 249 -34.56 28.69 -5.18
C GLN A 249 -33.11 28.51 -5.62
N ALA A 250 -32.74 28.99 -6.82
CA ALA A 250 -31.38 28.85 -7.39
C ALA A 250 -30.29 29.37 -6.46
N GLU A 251 -30.52 30.48 -5.76
CA GLU A 251 -29.60 31.02 -4.78
C GLU A 251 -29.35 30.06 -3.58
N ARG A 252 -30.44 29.48 -3.06
CA ARG A 252 -30.31 28.46 -1.98
C ARG A 252 -29.56 27.22 -2.46
N ALA A 253 -29.79 26.78 -3.70
CA ALA A 253 -29.07 25.64 -4.26
C ALA A 253 -27.59 25.94 -4.42
N ARG A 254 -27.23 27.11 -4.94
CA ARG A 254 -25.85 27.59 -5.04
C ARG A 254 -25.14 27.57 -3.68
N ASP A 255 -25.79 28.16 -2.66
CA ASP A 255 -25.21 28.25 -1.31
C ASP A 255 -25.02 26.86 -0.70
N ALA A 256 -26.00 25.97 -0.81
CA ALA A 256 -25.89 24.58 -0.36
C ALA A 256 -24.76 23.82 -1.06
N TYR A 257 -24.59 24.04 -2.36
CA TYR A 257 -23.49 23.40 -3.13
C TYR A 257 -22.12 23.93 -2.70
N ARG A 258 -21.99 25.23 -2.51
CA ARG A 258 -20.77 25.88 -2.01
C ARG A 258 -20.41 25.41 -0.61
N ASP A 259 -21.39 25.31 0.31
CA ASP A 259 -21.19 24.81 1.66
C ASP A 259 -20.72 23.35 1.64
N ASN A 260 -21.27 22.55 0.72
CA ASN A 260 -20.85 21.17 0.50
C ASN A 260 -19.40 21.09 -0.03
N GLN A 261 -18.98 21.96 -0.95
CA GLN A 261 -17.59 22.02 -1.39
C GLN A 261 -16.66 22.35 -0.21
N THR A 262 -17.06 23.29 0.65
CA THR A 262 -16.28 23.63 1.86
C THR A 262 -16.16 22.44 2.82
N LEU A 263 -17.25 21.71 3.03
CA LEU A 263 -17.28 20.47 3.81
C LEU A 263 -16.29 19.44 3.27
N LEU A 264 -16.33 19.16 1.98
CA LEU A 264 -15.46 18.21 1.30
C LEU A 264 -13.99 18.57 1.47
N ARG A 265 -13.63 19.82 1.22
CA ARG A 265 -12.25 20.31 1.24
C ARG A 265 -11.66 20.38 2.65
N LYS A 266 -12.37 21.03 3.58
CA LYS A 266 -11.82 21.40 4.89
C LYS A 266 -12.10 20.38 5.99
N THR A 267 -13.28 19.76 5.97
CA THR A 267 -13.69 18.84 7.04
C THR A 267 -13.39 17.40 6.68
N LEU A 268 -13.81 16.96 5.50
CA LEU A 268 -13.64 15.57 5.06
C LEU A 268 -12.34 15.33 4.31
N ARG A 269 -11.69 16.38 3.80
CA ARG A 269 -10.45 16.35 3.01
C ARG A 269 -10.52 15.37 1.84
N ARG A 270 -11.61 15.47 1.08
CA ARG A 270 -11.88 14.61 -0.09
C ARG A 270 -11.86 15.42 -1.37
N ASN A 271 -11.20 14.92 -2.39
CA ASN A 271 -11.16 15.53 -3.73
C ASN A 271 -12.14 14.81 -4.66
N VAL A 272 -13.43 15.14 -4.52
CA VAL A 272 -14.48 14.59 -5.39
C VAL A 272 -14.36 15.12 -6.83
N GLU A 273 -13.78 16.29 -7.00
CA GLU A 273 -13.53 16.87 -8.32
C GLU A 273 -12.49 16.03 -9.11
N LEU A 274 -11.46 15.53 -8.46
CA LEU A 274 -10.50 14.63 -9.11
C LEU A 274 -11.17 13.31 -9.52
N ARG A 275 -12.00 12.71 -8.66
CA ARG A 275 -12.78 11.51 -8.99
C ARG A 275 -13.74 11.78 -10.17
N THR A 276 -14.37 12.96 -10.19
CA THR A 276 -15.24 13.38 -11.30
C THR A 276 -14.47 13.48 -12.61
N LEU A 277 -13.26 14.06 -12.58
CA LEU A 277 -12.40 14.22 -13.76
C LEU A 277 -11.98 12.86 -14.35
N VAL A 278 -11.76 11.86 -13.50
CA VAL A 278 -11.46 10.47 -13.92
C VAL A 278 -12.53 9.94 -14.87
N ASP A 279 -13.81 10.19 -14.57
CA ASP A 279 -14.93 9.73 -15.41
C ASP A 279 -15.24 10.68 -16.58
N LEU A 280 -15.03 11.98 -16.42
CA LEU A 280 -15.23 12.93 -17.54
C LEU A 280 -14.29 12.59 -18.70
N TYR A 281 -13.05 12.20 -18.38
CA TYR A 281 -12.05 11.84 -19.38
C TYR A 281 -12.09 10.38 -19.83
N ASN A 282 -12.99 9.57 -19.27
CA ASN A 282 -13.34 8.23 -19.76
C ASN A 282 -14.84 7.99 -19.65
N PRO A 283 -15.65 8.53 -20.59
CA PRO A 283 -17.10 8.53 -20.50
C PRO A 283 -17.77 7.14 -20.64
N ASN A 284 -16.99 6.10 -20.92
CA ASN A 284 -17.49 4.71 -21.04
C ASN A 284 -17.69 4.02 -19.69
N ARG A 285 -17.29 4.66 -18.59
CA ARG A 285 -17.47 4.11 -17.25
C ARG A 285 -18.91 4.28 -16.76
N PRO A 286 -19.39 3.37 -15.90
CA PRO A 286 -20.70 3.49 -15.28
C PRO A 286 -20.84 4.75 -14.40
N GLY A 287 -19.71 5.25 -13.86
CA GLY A 287 -19.69 6.45 -13.04
C GLY A 287 -19.94 6.18 -11.55
N PHE A 288 -20.14 7.27 -10.81
CA PHE A 288 -20.44 7.25 -9.39
C PHE A 288 -21.65 8.14 -9.05
N PHE A 289 -22.21 7.90 -7.87
CA PHE A 289 -23.25 8.73 -7.26
C PHE A 289 -22.93 8.91 -5.76
N THR A 290 -22.79 10.15 -5.33
CA THR A 290 -22.58 10.49 -3.91
C THR A 290 -23.62 11.51 -3.48
N ALA A 291 -24.35 11.19 -2.40
CA ALA A 291 -25.40 12.04 -1.85
C ALA A 291 -25.06 12.47 -0.41
N PHE A 292 -25.04 13.78 -0.19
CA PHE A 292 -24.94 14.40 1.15
C PHE A 292 -26.34 14.75 1.60
N ILE A 293 -26.82 14.06 2.64
CA ILE A 293 -28.22 14.04 3.05
C ILE A 293 -28.38 14.86 4.32
N ASN A 294 -29.20 15.91 4.25
CA ASN A 294 -29.63 16.67 5.43
C ASN A 294 -30.92 16.05 5.98
N GLY A 295 -30.76 14.92 6.69
CA GLY A 295 -31.89 14.19 7.25
C GLY A 295 -32.53 14.88 8.44
N LYS A 296 -33.79 14.58 8.72
CA LYS A 296 -34.55 15.11 9.86
C LYS A 296 -34.12 14.48 11.19
N ARG A 297 -33.81 13.18 11.17
CA ARG A 297 -33.30 12.43 12.32
C ARG A 297 -31.79 12.41 12.33
N PHE A 298 -31.17 12.17 11.19
CA PHE A 298 -29.72 12.09 10.99
C PHE A 298 -29.28 13.15 9.99
N ASN A 299 -28.84 14.30 10.44
CA ASN A 299 -28.64 15.48 9.64
C ASN A 299 -27.34 15.53 8.82
N LYS A 300 -26.49 14.51 8.94
CA LYS A 300 -25.15 14.50 8.34
C LYS A 300 -24.80 13.11 7.78
N LEU A 301 -25.62 12.62 6.83
CA LEU A 301 -25.37 11.35 6.18
C LEU A 301 -24.69 11.52 4.82
N ILE A 302 -23.86 10.54 4.48
CA ILE A 302 -23.27 10.39 3.15
C ILE A 302 -23.64 8.99 2.64
N PHE A 303 -24.33 8.94 1.50
CA PHE A 303 -24.47 7.73 0.72
C PHE A 303 -23.52 7.80 -0.48
N GLN A 304 -22.83 6.71 -0.79
CA GLN A 304 -21.95 6.58 -1.94
C GLN A 304 -22.24 5.28 -2.68
N TYR A 305 -22.26 5.41 -3.99
CA TYR A 305 -22.18 4.32 -4.95
C TYR A 305 -21.09 4.66 -5.95
N ASP A 306 -20.07 3.80 -6.07
CA ASP A 306 -18.94 4.04 -6.98
C ASP A 306 -18.55 2.75 -7.71
N SER A 307 -18.63 2.74 -9.02
CA SER A 307 -18.25 1.58 -9.84
C SER A 307 -16.75 1.23 -9.81
N LEU A 308 -15.92 2.12 -9.29
CA LEU A 308 -14.49 1.87 -9.07
C LEU A 308 -14.17 1.42 -7.63
N GLY A 309 -15.20 1.01 -6.88
CA GLY A 309 -15.07 0.75 -5.45
C GLY A 309 -14.87 2.03 -4.64
N ILE A 310 -15.13 1.94 -3.36
CA ILE A 310 -14.96 3.06 -2.43
C ILE A 310 -13.66 2.85 -1.65
N PRO A 311 -12.62 3.69 -1.82
CA PRO A 311 -11.28 3.44 -1.25
C PRO A 311 -11.24 3.11 0.24
N GLN A 312 -12.20 3.63 1.01
CA GLN A 312 -12.28 3.38 2.46
C GLN A 312 -12.73 1.98 2.82
N VAL A 313 -13.44 1.33 1.93
CA VAL A 313 -14.04 -0.01 2.12
C VAL A 313 -13.80 -0.90 0.89
N SER A 314 -12.75 -0.59 0.11
CA SER A 314 -12.42 -1.39 -1.09
C SER A 314 -12.36 -2.89 -0.75
N PRO A 315 -12.98 -3.75 -1.58
CA PRO A 315 -13.47 -3.44 -2.93
C PRO A 315 -14.94 -3.00 -3.04
N GLU A 316 -15.70 -2.89 -1.95
CA GLU A 316 -17.14 -2.58 -2.01
C GLU A 316 -17.45 -1.25 -2.70
N GLU A 317 -18.58 -1.21 -3.41
CA GLU A 317 -19.05 -0.10 -4.21
C GLU A 317 -20.17 0.71 -3.57
N VAL A 318 -20.78 0.22 -2.49
CA VAL A 318 -21.89 0.88 -1.80
C VAL A 318 -21.55 1.16 -0.36
N LEU A 319 -21.81 2.40 0.09
CA LEU A 319 -21.50 2.85 1.46
C LEU A 319 -22.59 3.79 1.96
N LEU A 320 -23.01 3.59 3.20
CA LEU A 320 -23.72 4.61 3.99
C LEU A 320 -22.93 4.93 5.25
N SER A 321 -22.66 6.21 5.49
CA SER A 321 -21.92 6.68 6.66
C SER A 321 -22.52 7.95 7.26
N SER A 322 -22.24 8.20 8.53
CA SER A 322 -22.53 9.47 9.19
C SER A 322 -21.23 10.22 9.52
N TYR A 323 -21.24 11.52 9.33
CA TYR A 323 -20.22 12.44 9.81
C TYR A 323 -20.73 13.35 10.94
N GLY A 324 -21.90 13.02 11.49
CA GLY A 324 -22.46 13.64 12.69
C GLY A 324 -21.59 13.44 13.93
N ASP A 325 -21.84 14.22 14.97
CA ASP A 325 -21.00 14.20 16.17
C ASP A 325 -21.31 13.00 17.08
N THR A 326 -22.57 12.56 17.11
CA THR A 326 -23.07 11.49 18.01
C THR A 326 -23.13 10.11 17.37
N ASP A 327 -23.19 10.05 16.07
CA ASP A 327 -23.48 8.83 15.28
C ASP A 327 -22.43 8.60 14.17
N ARG A 328 -21.30 9.29 14.26
CA ARG A 328 -20.19 9.21 13.30
C ARG A 328 -19.69 7.78 13.10
N GLY A 329 -19.55 7.39 11.84
CA GLY A 329 -18.95 6.12 11.45
C GLY A 329 -19.50 5.57 10.15
N LEU A 330 -18.93 4.44 9.74
CA LEU A 330 -19.39 3.63 8.62
C LEU A 330 -20.55 2.76 9.11
N TRP A 331 -21.75 3.02 8.64
CA TRP A 331 -22.95 2.33 9.09
C TRP A 331 -23.15 0.99 8.37
N THR A 332 -22.93 0.99 7.06
CA THR A 332 -22.97 -0.20 6.21
C THR A 332 -22.12 0.00 4.96
N ALA A 333 -21.47 -1.05 4.49
CA ALA A 333 -20.78 -1.08 3.20
C ALA A 333 -20.89 -2.49 2.62
N PHE A 334 -21.11 -2.58 1.30
CA PHE A 334 -21.34 -3.86 0.65
C PHE A 334 -21.10 -3.76 -0.85
N HIS A 335 -20.87 -4.92 -1.48
CA HIS A 335 -20.84 -5.06 -2.92
C HIS A 335 -22.23 -4.81 -3.52
N ARG A 336 -22.33 -4.61 -4.79
CA ARG A 336 -23.62 -4.44 -5.47
C ARG A 336 -24.52 -5.65 -5.22
N ALA A 337 -25.80 -5.38 -5.04
CA ALA A 337 -26.79 -6.43 -4.78
C ALA A 337 -26.80 -7.53 -5.87
N GLU A 338 -26.48 -7.15 -7.13
CA GLU A 338 -26.35 -8.07 -8.24
C GLU A 338 -25.21 -9.08 -8.04
N GLU A 339 -24.09 -8.66 -7.44
CA GLU A 339 -22.91 -9.49 -7.20
C GLU A 339 -23.16 -10.55 -6.16
N TYR A 340 -23.93 -10.21 -5.12
CA TYR A 340 -24.41 -11.24 -4.17
C TYR A 340 -25.34 -12.24 -4.85
N ALA A 341 -26.24 -11.77 -5.74
CA ALA A 341 -27.16 -12.64 -6.44
C ALA A 341 -26.44 -13.59 -7.42
N ASN A 342 -25.37 -13.14 -8.03
CA ASN A 342 -24.56 -13.91 -8.99
C ASN A 342 -23.43 -14.70 -8.31
N GLY A 343 -23.17 -14.49 -7.01
CA GLY A 343 -22.07 -15.11 -6.28
C GLY A 343 -20.69 -14.59 -6.68
N THR A 344 -20.60 -13.36 -7.19
CA THR A 344 -19.32 -12.72 -7.58
C THR A 344 -18.79 -11.74 -6.53
N ALA A 345 -19.61 -11.32 -5.55
CA ALA A 345 -19.14 -10.47 -4.44
C ALA A 345 -17.97 -11.13 -3.69
N SER A 346 -16.81 -10.51 -3.73
CA SER A 346 -15.55 -11.11 -3.26
C SER A 346 -14.49 -10.05 -2.95
N SER A 347 -13.61 -10.36 -1.98
CA SER A 347 -12.38 -9.61 -1.75
C SER A 347 -11.41 -9.62 -2.94
N ASP A 348 -11.64 -10.49 -3.93
CA ASP A 348 -10.80 -10.65 -5.12
C ASP A 348 -11.09 -9.62 -6.21
N GLU A 349 -12.15 -8.83 -6.07
CA GLU A 349 -12.48 -7.78 -7.02
C GLU A 349 -11.40 -6.70 -7.06
N ASP A 350 -10.98 -6.35 -8.27
CA ASP A 350 -9.94 -5.35 -8.51
C ASP A 350 -10.48 -4.19 -9.35
N HIS A 351 -10.71 -3.07 -8.70
CA HIS A 351 -11.19 -1.83 -9.32
C HIS A 351 -10.07 -0.82 -9.61
N ARG A 352 -8.80 -1.21 -9.43
CA ARG A 352 -7.66 -0.31 -9.66
C ARG A 352 -7.55 0.10 -11.13
N LEU A 353 -7.19 1.35 -11.35
CA LEU A 353 -6.94 1.87 -12.69
C LEU A 353 -5.58 1.43 -13.24
N TYR A 354 -4.64 1.18 -12.35
CA TYR A 354 -3.26 0.82 -12.65
C TYR A 354 -2.64 0.07 -11.47
N ASP A 355 -1.55 -0.60 -11.75
CA ASP A 355 -0.75 -1.43 -10.83
C ASP A 355 0.69 -0.93 -10.85
N ILE A 356 1.20 -0.47 -9.71
CA ILE A 356 2.59 -0.02 -9.57
C ILE A 356 3.46 -1.24 -9.37
N THR A 357 4.44 -1.44 -10.26
CA THR A 357 5.31 -2.62 -10.24
C THR A 357 6.73 -2.32 -9.75
N ARG A 358 7.17 -1.05 -9.81
CA ARG A 358 8.51 -0.63 -9.37
C ARG A 358 8.59 0.84 -9.01
N HIS A 359 9.37 1.11 -7.97
CA HIS A 359 9.87 2.43 -7.57
C HIS A 359 11.38 2.50 -7.66
N GLU A 360 11.91 3.57 -8.23
CA GLU A 360 13.32 3.91 -8.27
C GLU A 360 13.46 5.31 -7.65
N ILE A 361 13.73 5.33 -6.33
CA ILE A 361 13.68 6.55 -5.51
C ILE A 361 15.09 7.06 -5.21
N ASP A 362 15.35 8.34 -5.45
CA ASP A 362 16.47 9.06 -4.87
C ASP A 362 15.94 10.12 -3.89
N ALA A 363 16.25 9.98 -2.61
CA ALA A 363 15.69 10.79 -1.55
C ALA A 363 16.77 11.43 -0.69
N ALA A 364 16.79 12.74 -0.61
CA ALA A 364 17.65 13.52 0.28
C ALA A 364 16.89 13.92 1.55
N ILE A 365 17.51 13.68 2.72
CA ILE A 365 16.93 13.94 4.03
C ILE A 365 17.81 14.92 4.80
N ARG A 366 17.23 16.02 5.27
CA ARG A 366 17.89 16.98 6.17
C ARG A 366 16.92 17.39 7.29
N GLY A 367 17.13 16.86 8.48
CA GLY A 367 16.19 17.05 9.59
C GLY A 367 14.82 16.42 9.28
N THR A 368 13.76 17.20 9.33
CA THR A 368 12.39 16.75 8.97
C THR A 368 12.06 16.98 7.48
N LYS A 369 12.97 17.55 6.70
CA LYS A 369 12.76 17.83 5.28
C LYS A 369 13.18 16.63 4.43
N LEU A 370 12.35 16.29 3.46
CA LEU A 370 12.58 15.28 2.45
C LEU A 370 12.44 15.91 1.07
N VAL A 371 13.37 15.59 0.19
CA VAL A 371 13.35 15.94 -1.23
C VAL A 371 13.58 14.66 -1.99
N ALA A 372 12.73 14.34 -2.94
CA ALA A 372 12.85 13.07 -3.65
C ALA A 372 12.52 13.19 -5.14
N ASN A 373 13.17 12.30 -5.88
CA ASN A 373 12.88 11.99 -7.27
C ASN A 373 12.53 10.51 -7.33
N ASP A 374 11.33 10.17 -7.81
CA ASP A 374 10.87 8.79 -7.90
C ASP A 374 10.46 8.45 -9.33
N THR A 375 11.11 7.46 -9.93
CA THR A 375 10.68 6.89 -11.20
C THR A 375 9.80 5.68 -10.94
N VAL A 376 8.50 5.89 -11.13
CA VAL A 376 7.47 4.86 -10.95
C VAL A 376 7.23 4.13 -12.27
N THR A 377 7.32 2.80 -12.23
CA THR A 377 6.87 1.94 -13.33
C THR A 377 5.51 1.37 -12.97
N LEU A 378 4.51 1.62 -13.81
CA LEU A 378 3.14 1.15 -13.59
C LEU A 378 2.58 0.47 -14.84
N ARG A 379 1.68 -0.48 -14.62
CA ARG A 379 0.90 -1.16 -15.65
C ARG A 379 -0.54 -0.67 -15.58
N VAL A 380 -1.08 -0.17 -16.68
CA VAL A 380 -2.48 0.28 -16.74
C VAL A 380 -3.41 -0.93 -16.78
N LEU A 381 -4.45 -0.91 -15.96
CA LEU A 381 -5.47 -1.96 -15.86
C LEU A 381 -6.75 -1.55 -16.59
N ASP A 382 -7.11 -0.25 -16.53
CA ASP A 382 -8.34 0.27 -17.12
C ASP A 382 -8.08 0.94 -18.48
N ASN A 383 -8.78 0.46 -19.51
CA ASN A 383 -8.63 0.99 -20.87
C ASN A 383 -9.26 2.37 -21.03
N GLY A 384 -8.48 3.31 -21.57
CA GLY A 384 -8.96 4.68 -21.81
C GLY A 384 -8.78 5.61 -20.61
N ALA A 385 -8.10 5.19 -19.55
CA ALA A 385 -7.77 6.07 -18.43
C ALA A 385 -6.91 7.25 -18.90
N ARG A 386 -7.28 8.47 -18.52
CA ARG A 386 -6.50 9.69 -18.75
C ARG A 386 -6.10 10.40 -17.47
N VAL A 387 -6.71 10.05 -16.35
CA VAL A 387 -6.39 10.60 -15.03
C VAL A 387 -6.07 9.44 -14.11
N LEU A 388 -4.87 9.46 -13.54
CA LEU A 388 -4.42 8.49 -12.56
C LEU A 388 -4.28 9.18 -11.21
N PRO A 389 -5.15 8.88 -10.23
CA PRO A 389 -5.04 9.41 -8.86
C PRO A 389 -3.91 8.70 -8.12
N PHE A 390 -3.13 9.49 -7.34
CA PHE A 390 -2.07 9.02 -6.47
C PHE A 390 -2.26 9.58 -5.06
N ARG A 391 -1.77 8.83 -4.08
CA ARG A 391 -1.62 9.28 -2.70
C ARG A 391 -0.20 9.76 -2.46
N LEU A 392 -0.08 10.89 -1.78
CA LEU A 392 1.19 11.42 -1.28
C LEU A 392 0.91 12.15 0.03
N PHE A 393 1.83 12.06 0.99
CA PHE A 393 1.66 12.76 2.26
C PHE A 393 1.44 14.26 2.05
N SER A 394 0.43 14.83 2.67
CA SER A 394 -0.10 16.15 2.32
C SER A 394 0.92 17.29 2.33
N SER A 395 1.97 17.21 3.17
CA SER A 395 3.04 18.22 3.20
C SER A 395 4.11 18.01 2.13
N LEU A 396 4.11 16.88 1.44
CA LEU A 396 4.98 16.63 0.29
C LEU A 396 4.31 17.20 -0.97
N ARG A 397 5.02 18.10 -1.65
CA ARG A 397 4.47 18.85 -2.79
C ARG A 397 5.18 18.43 -4.06
N VAL A 398 4.39 18.01 -5.04
CA VAL A 398 4.88 17.67 -6.37
C VAL A 398 5.25 18.95 -7.11
N SER A 399 6.44 19.00 -7.68
CA SER A 399 6.91 20.10 -8.53
C SER A 399 6.85 19.75 -10.01
N HIS A 400 7.17 18.50 -10.35
CA HIS A 400 7.13 17.99 -11.72
C HIS A 400 6.61 16.56 -11.78
N VAL A 401 5.89 16.26 -12.83
CA VAL A 401 5.59 14.90 -13.28
C VAL A 401 6.01 14.80 -14.75
N ARG A 402 6.88 13.85 -15.09
CA ARG A 402 7.35 13.67 -16.48
C ARG A 402 7.05 12.26 -16.98
N ASP A 403 6.78 12.15 -18.27
CA ASP A 403 6.68 10.86 -18.95
C ASP A 403 8.07 10.27 -19.24
N GLU A 404 8.12 9.08 -19.82
CA GLU A 404 9.35 8.37 -20.17
C GLU A 404 10.25 9.15 -21.17
N ALA A 405 9.67 10.04 -21.96
CA ALA A 405 10.40 10.92 -22.88
C ALA A 405 10.92 12.21 -22.19
N GLY A 406 10.69 12.36 -20.88
CA GLY A 406 11.07 13.55 -20.11
C GLY A 406 10.14 14.76 -20.33
N LYS A 407 8.97 14.56 -20.96
CA LYS A 407 7.99 15.61 -21.17
C LYS A 407 7.14 15.80 -19.92
N ASP A 408 6.96 17.05 -19.51
CA ASP A 408 6.08 17.40 -18.39
C ASP A 408 4.61 17.01 -18.69
N LEU A 409 3.96 16.45 -17.70
CA LEU A 409 2.53 16.12 -17.66
C LEU A 409 1.81 17.06 -16.73
N SER A 410 0.57 17.39 -17.06
CA SER A 410 -0.33 18.12 -16.17
C SER A 410 -0.68 17.28 -14.96
N PHE A 411 -0.82 17.91 -13.80
CA PHE A 411 -1.24 17.25 -12.58
C PHE A 411 -2.08 18.17 -11.68
N VAL A 412 -2.82 17.55 -10.79
CA VAL A 412 -3.68 18.22 -9.81
C VAL A 412 -3.18 17.88 -8.41
N GLN A 413 -2.87 18.88 -7.60
CA GLN A 413 -2.59 18.72 -6.16
C GLN A 413 -3.05 19.98 -5.42
N GLN A 414 -4.04 19.85 -4.55
CA GLN A 414 -4.58 20.97 -3.77
C GLN A 414 -3.72 21.31 -2.54
N ASN A 415 -4.07 22.37 -1.82
CA ASN A 415 -3.37 22.79 -0.62
C ASN A 415 -3.35 21.66 0.42
N LYS A 416 -2.26 21.53 1.17
CA LYS A 416 -2.06 20.48 2.20
C LYS A 416 -3.14 20.47 3.30
N ASP A 417 -3.81 21.60 3.54
CA ASP A 417 -4.86 21.75 4.55
C ASP A 417 -6.27 21.47 3.97
N GLU A 418 -6.35 21.15 2.69
CA GLU A 418 -7.57 20.76 1.99
C GLU A 418 -7.49 19.28 1.56
N ASP A 419 -8.03 18.98 0.40
CA ASP A 419 -8.04 17.68 -0.27
C ASP A 419 -6.70 17.45 -1.02
N ALA A 420 -5.67 17.02 -0.34
CA ALA A 420 -4.28 17.03 -0.81
C ALA A 420 -3.87 15.84 -1.69
N ASP A 421 -4.77 14.91 -2.00
CA ASP A 421 -4.53 13.85 -2.98
C ASP A 421 -4.21 14.46 -4.34
N PHE A 422 -3.35 13.79 -5.11
CA PHE A 422 -2.96 14.32 -6.40
C PHE A 422 -3.30 13.36 -7.53
N GLY A 423 -3.48 13.91 -8.73
CA GLY A 423 -3.78 13.14 -9.93
C GLY A 423 -2.94 13.61 -11.10
N VAL A 424 -2.45 12.66 -11.89
CA VAL A 424 -1.70 12.91 -13.13
C VAL A 424 -2.65 12.85 -14.32
N ILE A 425 -2.60 13.85 -15.20
CA ILE A 425 -3.48 13.98 -16.35
C ILE A 425 -2.68 13.74 -17.63
N PHE A 426 -3.06 12.71 -18.37
CA PHE A 426 -2.43 12.36 -19.62
C PHE A 426 -3.10 13.09 -20.79
N PRO A 427 -2.31 13.53 -21.81
CA PRO A 427 -2.86 14.19 -22.98
C PRO A 427 -3.68 13.26 -23.88
N LYS A 428 -3.49 11.95 -23.76
CA LYS A 428 -4.18 10.90 -24.51
C LYS A 428 -4.60 9.76 -23.60
N PRO A 429 -5.68 9.04 -23.94
CA PRO A 429 -6.06 7.83 -23.22
C PRO A 429 -4.93 6.80 -23.18
N LEU A 430 -4.78 6.16 -22.01
CA LEU A 430 -3.86 5.05 -21.79
C LEU A 430 -4.49 3.73 -22.23
N GLU A 431 -3.65 2.75 -22.57
CA GLU A 431 -4.07 1.44 -23.05
C GLU A 431 -3.88 0.39 -21.93
N ALA A 432 -4.93 -0.38 -21.65
CA ALA A 432 -4.86 -1.47 -20.69
C ALA A 432 -3.79 -2.51 -21.08
N GLY A 433 -3.10 -3.02 -20.06
CA GLY A 433 -2.00 -3.99 -20.21
C GLY A 433 -0.66 -3.36 -20.57
N LYS A 434 -0.59 -2.08 -20.97
CA LYS A 434 0.67 -1.39 -21.25
C LYS A 434 1.33 -0.88 -19.97
N THR A 435 2.65 -0.87 -20.01
CA THR A 435 3.52 -0.33 -18.96
C THR A 435 3.96 1.09 -19.32
N TYR A 436 3.93 1.97 -18.34
CA TYR A 436 4.36 3.36 -18.44
C TYR A 436 5.35 3.68 -17.34
N LYS A 437 6.25 4.62 -17.59
CA LYS A 437 7.15 5.18 -16.58
C LYS A 437 6.83 6.65 -16.37
N LEU A 438 6.70 7.01 -15.09
CA LEU A 438 6.49 8.39 -14.66
C LEU A 438 7.60 8.78 -13.70
N ASN A 439 8.16 9.95 -13.92
CA ASN A 439 9.12 10.53 -13.00
C ASN A 439 8.46 11.64 -12.19
N PHE A 440 8.52 11.52 -10.86
CA PHE A 440 7.95 12.47 -9.92
C PHE A 440 9.06 13.20 -9.17
N GLU A 441 9.05 14.53 -9.22
CA GLU A 441 9.85 15.35 -8.33
C GLU A 441 8.97 15.95 -7.25
N TYR A 442 9.33 15.73 -5.99
CA TYR A 442 8.55 16.23 -4.86
C TYR A 442 9.41 16.54 -3.65
N ALA A 443 8.93 17.47 -2.80
CA ALA A 443 9.62 17.87 -1.60
C ALA A 443 8.65 18.36 -0.51
N GLY A 444 9.09 18.30 0.74
CA GLY A 444 8.32 18.88 1.85
C GLY A 444 8.95 18.62 3.22
N GLY A 445 8.24 19.04 4.25
CA GLY A 445 8.54 18.76 5.65
C GLY A 445 7.52 17.79 6.24
N ASP A 446 7.65 17.54 7.55
CA ASP A 446 6.68 16.83 8.40
C ASP A 446 6.44 15.35 8.04
N ALA A 447 7.01 14.83 6.93
CA ALA A 447 7.05 13.41 6.67
C ALA A 447 7.93 12.66 7.69
N LEU A 448 8.85 13.39 8.31
CA LEU A 448 9.66 12.97 9.45
C LEU A 448 9.35 13.86 10.65
N ILE A 449 9.26 13.26 11.83
CA ILE A 449 9.07 13.94 13.11
C ILE A 449 10.41 13.93 13.84
N ASP A 450 10.86 15.11 14.32
CA ASP A 450 12.01 15.22 15.20
C ASP A 450 11.61 14.75 16.60
N VAL A 451 12.22 13.67 17.07
CA VAL A 451 11.97 13.08 18.40
C VAL A 451 13.05 13.46 19.43
N GLY A 452 13.96 14.34 19.05
CA GLY A 452 15.05 14.83 19.88
C GLY A 452 16.31 13.96 19.84
N GLY A 453 17.41 14.48 20.40
CA GLY A 453 18.70 13.78 20.43
C GLY A 453 19.28 13.50 19.03
N GLY A 454 18.80 14.23 18.00
CA GLY A 454 19.19 13.99 16.61
C GLY A 454 18.56 12.78 15.96
N ASN A 455 17.48 12.26 16.52
CA ASN A 455 16.71 11.12 16.02
C ASN A 455 15.41 11.58 15.38
N TYR A 456 14.99 10.89 14.35
CA TYR A 456 13.78 11.18 13.56
C TYR A 456 12.94 9.93 13.40
N PHE A 457 11.65 10.12 13.23
CA PHE A 457 10.71 9.03 13.05
C PHE A 457 9.79 9.35 11.87
N VAL A 458 9.54 8.39 11.01
CA VAL A 458 8.61 8.58 9.90
C VAL A 458 7.22 8.83 10.47
N ASN A 459 6.62 9.96 10.08
CA ASN A 459 5.28 10.33 10.52
C ASN A 459 4.29 9.19 10.22
N PRO A 460 3.50 8.74 11.20
CA PRO A 460 2.53 7.67 10.97
C PRO A 460 1.62 7.89 9.75
N GLY A 461 1.24 9.14 9.47
CA GLY A 461 0.45 9.49 8.27
C GLY A 461 1.24 9.41 6.96
N ALA A 462 2.58 9.45 7.00
CA ALA A 462 3.45 9.38 5.83
C ALA A 462 3.97 7.97 5.52
N ARG A 463 3.72 6.99 6.38
CA ARG A 463 4.34 5.64 6.28
C ARG A 463 4.15 4.97 4.94
N LEU A 464 2.98 5.10 4.34
CA LEU A 464 2.62 4.53 3.04
C LEU A 464 2.63 5.54 1.90
N THR A 465 2.90 6.81 2.21
CA THR A 465 2.72 7.94 1.31
C THR A 465 3.87 8.94 1.36
N TRP A 466 5.05 8.53 1.88
CA TRP A 466 6.25 9.35 1.71
C TRP A 466 6.80 9.30 0.27
N TYR A 467 6.27 8.40 -0.54
CA TYR A 467 6.45 8.26 -1.99
C TYR A 467 5.06 8.19 -2.66
N PRO A 468 4.93 8.48 -3.97
CA PRO A 468 3.68 8.33 -4.71
C PRO A 468 3.18 6.88 -4.66
N ASN A 469 1.96 6.68 -4.15
CA ASN A 469 1.35 5.37 -4.00
C ASN A 469 -0.08 5.38 -4.57
N ASN A 470 -0.71 4.24 -4.75
CA ASN A 470 -2.10 4.17 -5.14
C ASN A 470 -3.04 3.83 -3.97
N GLU A 471 -4.34 3.77 -4.21
CA GLU A 471 -5.36 3.56 -3.19
C GLU A 471 -5.97 2.14 -3.20
N GLY A 472 -5.52 1.27 -4.10
CA GLY A 472 -6.24 0.03 -4.39
C GLY A 472 -6.21 -1.04 -3.30
N THR A 473 -5.25 -1.00 -2.37
CA THR A 473 -5.08 -1.99 -1.30
C THR A 473 -4.73 -1.33 0.03
N ALA A 474 -4.66 -2.13 1.09
CA ALA A 474 -4.34 -1.62 2.44
C ALA A 474 -2.98 -0.91 2.53
N PHE A 475 -2.00 -1.32 1.74
CA PHE A 475 -0.66 -0.72 1.69
C PHE A 475 -0.36 0.01 0.38
N GLY A 476 -1.22 -0.06 -0.61
CA GLY A 476 -0.91 0.22 -2.00
C GLY A 476 -0.43 -1.03 -2.72
N ASP A 477 0.14 -0.87 -3.91
CA ASP A 477 0.60 -2.01 -4.70
C ASP A 477 1.87 -2.64 -4.14
N ARG A 478 2.02 -3.94 -4.38
CA ARG A 478 3.30 -4.62 -4.18
C ARG A 478 4.23 -4.26 -5.31
N ALA A 479 5.35 -3.67 -4.99
CA ALA A 479 6.32 -3.18 -5.96
C ALA A 479 7.75 -3.59 -5.61
N ARG A 480 8.64 -3.57 -6.59
CA ARG A 480 10.08 -3.59 -6.36
C ARG A 480 10.55 -2.19 -6.00
N PHE A 481 11.45 -2.10 -5.03
CA PHE A 481 12.00 -0.83 -4.59
C PHE A 481 13.51 -0.82 -4.71
N ASP A 482 14.02 0.20 -5.39
CA ASP A 482 15.41 0.60 -5.39
C ASP A 482 15.49 2.02 -4.84
N VAL A 483 16.05 2.20 -3.65
CA VAL A 483 16.04 3.48 -2.95
C VAL A 483 17.46 3.92 -2.62
N THR A 484 17.83 5.11 -3.06
CA THR A 484 19.07 5.79 -2.64
C THR A 484 18.70 6.89 -1.64
N PHE A 485 19.17 6.76 -0.41
CA PHE A 485 19.00 7.80 0.61
C PHE A 485 20.29 8.61 0.74
N ARG A 486 20.14 9.94 0.78
CA ARG A 486 21.22 10.90 1.03
C ARG A 486 20.96 11.65 2.32
N TYR A 487 21.87 11.59 3.25
CA TYR A 487 21.70 12.16 4.58
C TYR A 487 23.03 12.63 5.17
N PRO A 488 23.01 13.57 6.16
CA PRO A 488 24.22 14.11 6.76
C PRO A 488 25.08 13.04 7.45
N LYS A 489 26.42 13.18 7.35
CA LYS A 489 27.38 12.37 8.11
C LYS A 489 27.09 12.42 9.61
N GLY A 490 27.46 11.33 10.32
CA GLY A 490 27.19 11.17 11.75
C GLY A 490 25.76 10.71 12.07
N LYS A 491 24.94 10.43 11.05
CA LYS A 491 23.64 9.77 11.16
C LYS A 491 23.73 8.35 10.61
N THR A 492 22.79 7.52 11.02
CA THR A 492 22.56 6.19 10.48
C THR A 492 21.17 6.14 9.87
N LEU A 493 21.05 5.55 8.69
CA LEU A 493 19.78 5.22 8.06
C LEU A 493 19.68 3.71 7.87
N ILE A 494 18.55 3.14 8.25
CA ILE A 494 18.25 1.72 8.12
C ILE A 494 17.03 1.60 7.23
N GLY A 495 17.22 1.12 5.99
CA GLY A 495 16.14 0.94 5.01
C GLY A 495 15.53 -0.46 5.04
N THR A 496 14.39 -0.62 4.37
CA THR A 496 13.79 -1.91 4.02
C THR A 496 14.55 -2.58 2.89
N GLY A 497 14.54 -3.90 2.83
CA GLY A 497 15.28 -4.69 1.84
C GLY A 497 16.76 -4.92 2.25
N ALA A 498 17.61 -5.11 1.26
CA ALA A 498 19.04 -5.31 1.42
C ALA A 498 19.82 -4.00 1.22
N ALA A 499 20.83 -3.75 2.08
CA ALA A 499 21.79 -2.67 1.85
C ALA A 499 22.74 -3.09 0.70
N VAL A 500 22.68 -2.35 -0.41
CA VAL A 500 23.47 -2.68 -1.62
C VAL A 500 24.80 -1.95 -1.63
N ALA A 501 24.80 -0.65 -1.30
CA ALA A 501 26.01 0.17 -1.33
C ALA A 501 25.89 1.35 -0.36
N GLU A 502 27.04 1.88 0.07
CA GLU A 502 27.14 3.10 0.85
C GLU A 502 28.40 3.84 0.47
N SER A 503 28.30 5.13 0.28
CA SER A 503 29.45 6.01 -0.01
C SER A 503 29.29 7.34 0.70
N GLU A 504 30.40 8.06 0.84
CA GLU A 504 30.43 9.42 1.37
C GLU A 504 30.69 10.42 0.25
N ASP A 505 29.90 11.51 0.22
CA ASP A 505 30.07 12.62 -0.70
C ASP A 505 29.94 13.95 0.06
N GLY A 506 31.07 14.67 0.18
CA GLY A 506 31.14 15.91 0.95
C GLY A 506 30.68 15.70 2.39
N ASP A 507 29.61 16.37 2.82
CA ASP A 507 29.00 16.29 4.14
C ASP A 507 27.88 15.24 4.23
N LEU A 508 27.62 14.49 3.13
CA LEU A 508 26.57 13.52 3.02
C LEU A 508 27.08 12.08 3.00
N VAL A 509 26.19 11.19 3.36
CA VAL A 509 26.27 9.75 3.11
C VAL A 509 25.17 9.41 2.10
N ALA A 510 25.51 8.64 1.09
CA ALA A 510 24.58 8.04 0.17
C ALA A 510 24.50 6.54 0.43
N SER A 511 23.35 6.02 0.82
CA SER A 511 23.11 4.59 1.05
C SER A 511 22.04 4.06 0.09
N LYS A 512 22.38 2.98 -0.62
CA LYS A 512 21.48 2.33 -1.58
C LYS A 512 20.89 1.06 -0.98
N TRP A 513 19.56 0.95 -1.09
CA TRP A 513 18.77 -0.17 -0.61
C TRP A 513 17.95 -0.76 -1.74
N SER A 514 17.80 -2.07 -1.76
CA SER A 514 17.05 -2.75 -2.83
C SER A 514 16.23 -3.91 -2.30
N SER A 515 15.06 -4.08 -2.86
CA SER A 515 14.24 -5.28 -2.66
C SER A 515 14.64 -6.44 -3.58
N GLY A 516 15.57 -6.21 -4.53
CA GLY A 516 15.94 -7.20 -5.55
C GLY A 516 14.72 -7.60 -6.38
N ASP A 517 14.52 -8.91 -6.50
CA ASP A 517 13.36 -9.47 -7.22
C ASP A 517 12.10 -9.60 -6.36
N THR A 518 12.19 -9.35 -5.06
CA THR A 518 11.06 -9.45 -4.14
C THR A 518 10.22 -8.17 -4.20
N GLN A 519 8.93 -8.32 -4.39
CA GLN A 519 7.98 -7.22 -4.29
C GLN A 519 7.64 -6.98 -2.81
N LEU A 520 7.76 -5.74 -2.37
CA LEU A 520 7.41 -5.32 -1.02
C LEU A 520 6.05 -4.64 -1.00
N ALA A 521 5.27 -4.88 0.04
CA ALA A 521 4.02 -4.16 0.27
C ALA A 521 4.26 -2.70 0.69
N VAL A 522 5.41 -2.44 1.31
CA VAL A 522 5.80 -1.10 1.80
C VAL A 522 7.31 -0.96 1.81
N ALA A 523 7.81 0.20 1.42
CA ALA A 523 9.20 0.59 1.63
C ALA A 523 9.29 1.71 2.66
N GLY A 524 10.35 1.68 3.46
CA GLY A 524 10.59 2.72 4.45
C GLY A 524 11.95 2.64 5.09
N PHE A 525 12.14 3.45 6.12
CA PHE A 525 13.43 3.60 6.76
C PHE A 525 13.30 4.14 8.19
N ASN A 526 14.30 3.88 9.02
CA ASN A 526 14.53 4.60 10.26
C ASN A 526 15.81 5.44 10.15
N TYR A 527 15.84 6.61 10.79
CA TYR A 527 16.87 7.61 10.61
C TYR A 527 17.22 8.33 11.91
N GLY A 528 18.51 8.35 12.28
CA GLY A 528 18.91 8.99 13.52
C GLY A 528 20.36 8.68 13.92
N ILE A 529 20.62 8.80 15.22
CA ILE A 529 21.88 8.42 15.85
C ILE A 529 21.68 7.09 16.59
N PHE A 530 22.25 6.03 16.06
CA PHE A 530 22.08 4.69 16.59
C PHE A 530 23.43 4.04 16.91
N LYS A 531 23.44 3.20 17.94
CA LYS A 531 24.45 2.18 18.17
C LYS A 531 23.94 0.84 17.67
N LYS A 532 24.74 0.17 16.87
CA LYS A 532 24.42 -1.13 16.28
C LYS A 532 25.02 -2.27 17.09
N LYS A 533 24.23 -3.32 17.29
CA LYS A 533 24.69 -4.68 17.62
C LYS A 533 24.13 -5.65 16.61
N GLN A 534 24.85 -6.71 16.30
CA GLN A 534 24.38 -7.73 15.38
C GLN A 534 24.87 -9.12 15.78
N VAL A 535 24.17 -10.12 15.29
CA VAL A 535 24.51 -11.53 15.37
C VAL A 535 24.16 -12.20 14.04
N VAL A 536 25.05 -13.07 13.57
CA VAL A 536 24.71 -13.99 12.48
C VAL A 536 24.23 -15.29 13.14
N ASP A 537 22.98 -15.63 12.90
CA ASP A 537 22.40 -16.84 13.48
C ASP A 537 22.86 -18.08 12.70
N PRO A 538 23.57 -19.05 13.34
CA PRO A 538 24.15 -20.18 12.63
C PRO A 538 23.12 -21.18 12.10
N ASP A 539 21.91 -21.22 12.68
CA ASP A 539 20.84 -22.15 12.28
C ASP A 539 20.02 -21.66 11.09
N THR A 540 19.78 -20.35 11.03
CA THR A 540 19.00 -19.75 9.95
C THR A 540 19.83 -19.09 8.86
N GLY A 541 21.06 -18.68 9.18
CA GLY A 541 21.94 -17.88 8.34
C GLY A 541 21.60 -16.38 8.36
N TYR A 542 20.57 -15.94 9.09
CA TYR A 542 20.17 -14.54 9.10
C TYR A 542 21.13 -13.65 9.89
N THR A 543 21.44 -12.50 9.34
CA THR A 543 22.06 -11.39 10.07
C THR A 543 20.97 -10.61 10.79
N ILE A 544 20.89 -10.78 12.10
CA ILE A 544 19.93 -10.07 12.95
C ILE A 544 20.65 -8.87 13.56
N GLU A 545 20.13 -7.69 13.27
CA GLU A 545 20.69 -6.41 13.67
C GLU A 545 19.78 -5.74 14.69
N TYR A 546 20.38 -5.07 15.65
CA TYR A 546 19.68 -4.24 16.61
C TYR A 546 20.28 -2.83 16.63
N TYR A 547 19.42 -1.84 16.51
CA TYR A 547 19.79 -0.43 16.50
C TYR A 547 19.11 0.30 17.67
N ALA A 548 19.93 0.72 18.64
CA ALA A 548 19.51 1.50 19.82
C ALA A 548 19.84 2.97 19.64
N ASN A 549 18.93 3.86 19.99
CA ASN A 549 19.24 5.28 20.07
C ASN A 549 20.26 5.54 21.21
N GLU A 550 21.22 6.42 20.99
CA GLU A 550 22.19 6.80 22.05
C GLU A 550 21.50 7.62 23.15
N GLU A 551 20.61 8.51 22.77
CA GLU A 551 19.81 9.32 23.67
C GLU A 551 18.35 8.91 23.58
N SER A 552 17.68 8.94 24.72
CA SER A 552 16.24 8.69 24.78
C SER A 552 15.47 9.78 24.04
N ALA A 553 14.40 9.39 23.32
CA ALA A 553 13.51 10.34 22.66
C ALA A 553 12.97 11.39 23.64
N GLY A 554 12.70 12.61 23.14
CA GLY A 554 12.28 13.74 23.97
C GLY A 554 10.99 13.48 24.81
N SER A 555 10.12 12.58 24.33
CA SER A 555 8.95 12.08 25.09
C SER A 555 9.34 11.25 26.33
N MET A 556 10.60 10.86 26.46
CA MET A 556 11.14 10.07 27.56
C MET A 556 11.99 10.88 28.55
N ARG A 557 12.12 12.20 28.38
CA ARG A 557 13.00 13.06 29.23
C ARG A 557 12.64 12.95 30.70
N GLY A 558 11.36 12.85 31.04
CA GLY A 558 10.95 12.62 32.44
C GLY A 558 11.33 11.23 33.00
N ALA A 559 11.52 10.23 32.13
CA ALA A 559 11.99 8.91 32.54
C ALA A 559 13.53 8.82 32.59
N SER A 560 14.23 9.64 31.80
CA SER A 560 15.70 9.69 31.81
C SER A 560 16.29 10.38 33.05
N GLU A 561 15.51 11.23 33.72
CA GLU A 561 15.89 11.84 35.00
C GLU A 561 15.97 10.81 36.16
N MET A 562 15.36 9.63 35.99
CA MET A 562 15.40 8.53 36.96
C MET A 562 16.58 7.55 36.78
N GLY A 563 17.63 7.95 36.09
CA GLY A 563 18.85 7.16 35.93
C GLY A 563 18.94 6.51 34.54
N SER A 564 20.05 6.73 33.88
CA SER A 564 20.44 6.33 32.52
C SER A 564 19.81 5.00 32.06
N MET A 565 18.60 5.04 31.48
CA MET A 565 18.03 3.87 30.83
C MET A 565 18.72 3.62 29.50
N ASN A 566 19.77 2.81 29.54
CA ASN A 566 20.51 2.42 28.36
C ASN A 566 19.85 1.19 27.72
N THR A 567 19.01 1.42 26.73
CA THR A 567 18.35 0.31 25.99
C THR A 567 19.36 -0.59 25.26
N LEU A 568 20.59 -0.11 25.02
CA LEU A 568 21.67 -0.94 24.49
C LEU A 568 22.04 -2.09 25.45
N GLY A 569 21.90 -1.90 26.76
CA GLY A 569 22.14 -2.95 27.77
C GLY A 569 21.16 -4.13 27.63
N MET A 570 19.96 -3.90 27.15
CA MET A 570 18.93 -4.93 26.95
C MET A 570 19.02 -5.66 25.59
N SER A 571 19.95 -5.26 24.74
CA SER A 571 20.11 -5.77 23.37
C SER A 571 20.31 -7.29 23.28
N GLY A 572 20.96 -7.91 24.27
CA GLY A 572 21.18 -9.35 24.30
C GLY A 572 19.89 -10.16 24.30
N ARG A 573 18.91 -9.74 25.10
CA ARG A 573 17.59 -10.37 25.16
C ARG A 573 16.85 -10.23 23.82
N ILE A 574 16.79 -9.02 23.26
CA ILE A 574 16.06 -8.75 22.01
C ILE A 574 16.65 -9.55 20.85
N LEU A 575 17.98 -9.63 20.76
CA LEU A 575 18.66 -10.45 19.75
C LEU A 575 18.34 -11.94 19.95
N ALA A 576 18.33 -12.43 21.19
CA ALA A 576 17.98 -13.82 21.48
C ALA A 576 16.51 -14.13 21.16
N ASP A 577 15.58 -13.23 21.49
CA ASP A 577 14.16 -13.37 21.15
C ASP A 577 14.00 -13.41 19.62
N ALA A 578 14.72 -12.56 18.89
CA ALA A 578 14.68 -12.54 17.43
C ALA A 578 15.27 -13.82 16.79
N GLN A 579 16.42 -14.32 17.31
CA GLN A 579 16.98 -15.60 16.87
C GLN A 579 15.99 -16.76 17.08
N ASN A 580 15.42 -16.86 18.28
CA ASN A 580 14.47 -17.93 18.59
C ASN A 580 13.20 -17.83 17.74
N SER A 581 12.67 -16.62 17.53
CA SER A 581 11.50 -16.39 16.69
C SER A 581 11.76 -16.82 15.24
N THR A 582 12.86 -16.36 14.65
CA THR A 582 13.19 -16.69 13.25
C THR A 582 13.47 -18.18 13.07
N ARG A 583 14.10 -18.87 14.02
CA ARG A 583 14.31 -20.32 14.00
C ARG A 583 12.99 -21.08 14.01
N ILE A 584 12.08 -20.74 14.93
CA ILE A 584 10.76 -21.36 15.05
C ILE A 584 9.95 -21.11 13.78
N TYR A 585 9.92 -19.88 13.30
CA TYR A 585 9.10 -19.49 12.15
C TYR A 585 9.63 -20.08 10.83
N ASN A 586 10.95 -20.23 10.67
CA ASN A 586 11.51 -20.97 9.55
C ASN A 586 11.04 -22.44 9.50
N VAL A 587 10.93 -23.08 10.68
CA VAL A 587 10.45 -24.47 10.77
C VAL A 587 8.96 -24.54 10.41
N TYR A 588 8.14 -23.62 10.91
CA TYR A 588 6.69 -23.64 10.71
C TYR A 588 6.28 -23.09 9.35
N PHE A 589 6.97 -22.05 8.85
CA PHE A 589 6.51 -21.23 7.73
C PHE A 589 7.48 -21.22 6.53
N GLY A 590 8.72 -21.67 6.70
CA GLY A 590 9.76 -21.61 5.68
C GLY A 590 10.62 -20.35 5.76
N LYS A 591 11.69 -20.30 4.96
CA LYS A 591 12.68 -19.21 4.98
C LYS A 591 12.16 -17.92 4.37
N LEU A 592 12.64 -16.78 4.92
CA LEU A 592 12.47 -15.46 4.33
C LEU A 592 13.32 -15.29 3.07
N PRO A 593 12.92 -14.37 2.15
CA PRO A 593 13.69 -14.06 0.94
C PRO A 593 14.95 -13.22 1.20
N PHE A 594 15.08 -12.65 2.40
CA PHE A 594 16.21 -11.82 2.81
C PHE A 594 17.00 -12.48 3.95
N ASP A 595 18.33 -12.39 3.89
CA ASP A 595 19.21 -12.90 4.93
C ASP A 595 19.48 -11.85 6.04
N ARG A 596 18.62 -10.85 6.15
CA ARG A 596 18.75 -9.73 7.09
C ARG A 596 17.43 -9.42 7.77
N LEU A 597 17.51 -9.12 9.08
CA LEU A 597 16.41 -8.59 9.89
C LEU A 597 16.95 -7.52 10.84
N ALA A 598 16.48 -6.30 10.70
CA ALA A 598 16.84 -5.19 11.58
C ALA A 598 15.70 -4.87 12.56
N LEU A 599 16.05 -4.76 13.85
CA LEU A 599 15.16 -4.25 14.87
C LEU A 599 15.64 -2.86 15.29
N THR A 600 14.75 -1.87 15.26
CA THR A 600 15.05 -0.49 15.62
C THR A 600 14.09 0.01 16.69
N GLN A 601 14.48 1.03 17.43
CA GLN A 601 13.60 1.67 18.38
C GLN A 601 12.66 2.68 17.71
N GLN A 602 11.45 2.78 18.24
CA GLN A 602 10.52 3.86 17.93
C GLN A 602 10.11 4.60 19.21
N PRO A 603 9.66 5.88 19.09
CA PRO A 603 9.24 6.68 20.23
C PRO A 603 7.92 6.25 20.84
N ALA A 604 7.16 5.37 20.19
CA ALA A 604 5.91 4.85 20.73
C ALA A 604 6.13 3.92 21.93
N ALA A 605 5.21 3.98 22.89
CA ALA A 605 5.31 3.23 24.14
C ALA A 605 4.58 1.88 24.12
N ASN A 606 3.57 1.72 23.25
CA ASN A 606 2.53 0.70 23.41
C ASN A 606 2.18 -0.08 22.13
N PHE A 607 2.96 0.06 21.06
CA PHE A 607 2.80 -0.77 19.86
C PHE A 607 4.13 -0.93 19.13
N GLY A 608 4.32 -2.06 18.46
CA GLY A 608 5.36 -2.30 17.47
C GLY A 608 4.91 -1.92 16.06
N GLN A 609 5.80 -2.06 15.11
CA GLN A 609 5.52 -1.92 13.69
C GLN A 609 6.53 -2.74 12.91
N ALA A 610 6.07 -3.61 12.05
CA ALA A 610 6.95 -4.35 11.15
C ALA A 610 6.85 -3.82 9.72
N TRP A 611 8.02 -3.70 9.08
CA TRP A 611 8.18 -3.51 7.64
C TRP A 611 9.13 -4.58 7.10
N PRO A 612 9.15 -4.84 5.80
CA PRO A 612 10.04 -5.86 5.26
C PRO A 612 11.49 -5.62 5.68
N THR A 613 12.07 -6.58 6.38
CA THR A 613 13.43 -6.55 6.97
C THR A 613 13.68 -5.48 8.05
N LEU A 614 12.67 -4.68 8.43
CA LEU A 614 12.83 -3.56 9.37
C LEU A 614 11.69 -3.54 10.39
N VAL A 615 11.98 -3.90 11.62
CA VAL A 615 11.02 -3.94 12.73
C VAL A 615 11.26 -2.74 13.66
N TYR A 616 10.19 -1.99 13.93
CA TYR A 616 10.20 -0.90 14.90
C TYR A 616 9.65 -1.40 16.23
N MET A 617 10.47 -1.39 17.24
CA MET A 617 10.12 -1.85 18.58
C MET A 617 9.74 -0.68 19.48
N PRO A 618 8.62 -0.78 20.25
CA PRO A 618 8.34 0.22 21.25
C PRO A 618 9.46 0.28 22.28
N PHE A 619 9.84 1.47 22.72
CA PHE A 619 10.94 1.60 23.69
C PHE A 619 10.66 0.86 25.01
N THR A 620 9.40 0.72 25.38
CA THR A 620 8.98 -0.02 26.59
C THR A 620 9.24 -1.53 26.53
N ALA A 621 9.40 -2.12 25.34
CA ALA A 621 9.77 -3.52 25.17
C ALA A 621 11.20 -3.82 25.69
N PHE A 622 12.02 -2.79 25.79
CA PHE A 622 13.42 -2.90 26.30
C PHE A 622 13.53 -2.70 27.82
N MET A 623 12.44 -2.34 28.48
CA MET A 623 12.39 -2.10 29.92
C MET A 623 12.03 -3.38 30.67
N ASP A 624 12.62 -3.60 31.84
CA ASP A 624 12.13 -4.59 32.78
C ASP A 624 10.83 -4.13 33.45
N PRO A 625 10.10 -5.01 34.17
CA PRO A 625 8.86 -4.63 34.84
C PRO A 625 9.01 -3.47 35.82
N THR A 626 10.14 -3.37 36.54
CA THR A 626 10.39 -2.26 37.49
C THR A 626 10.60 -0.96 36.76
N GLN A 627 11.37 -0.97 35.67
CA GLN A 627 11.58 0.21 34.83
C GLN A 627 10.27 0.69 34.20
N ARG A 628 9.41 -0.22 33.69
CA ARG A 628 8.08 0.12 33.17
C ARG A 628 7.17 0.71 34.25
N TYR A 629 7.19 0.13 35.44
CA TYR A 629 6.44 0.65 36.60
C TYR A 629 6.81 2.09 36.91
N LEU A 630 8.11 2.37 37.02
CA LEU A 630 8.63 3.71 37.27
C LEU A 630 8.33 4.67 36.12
N ALA A 631 8.57 4.26 34.88
CA ALA A 631 8.32 5.07 33.69
C ALA A 631 6.83 5.41 33.46
N SER A 632 5.93 4.58 33.96
CA SER A 632 4.48 4.77 33.90
C SER A 632 3.88 5.52 35.10
N GLY A 633 4.72 6.09 35.98
CA GLY A 633 4.25 6.78 37.17
C GLY A 633 3.58 5.86 38.21
N GLY A 634 4.02 4.62 38.31
CA GLY A 634 3.54 3.65 39.28
C GLY A 634 2.37 2.75 38.77
N ASN A 635 2.14 2.69 37.47
CA ASN A 635 1.09 1.86 36.90
C ASN A 635 1.50 0.38 36.84
N ILE A 636 1.05 -0.41 37.81
CA ILE A 636 1.32 -1.86 37.93
C ILE A 636 0.85 -2.61 36.67
N ARG A 637 -0.28 -2.23 36.10
CA ARG A 637 -0.82 -2.91 34.93
C ARG A 637 0.11 -2.81 33.73
N LEU A 638 0.65 -1.62 33.46
CA LEU A 638 1.65 -1.44 32.38
C LEU A 638 2.95 -2.18 32.69
N ALA A 639 3.36 -2.25 33.96
CA ALA A 639 4.58 -2.96 34.35
C ALA A 639 4.49 -4.47 34.12
N THR A 640 3.31 -5.05 34.30
CA THR A 640 3.08 -6.51 34.23
C THR A 640 2.41 -6.98 32.95
N ASP A 641 2.11 -6.07 31.99
CA ASP A 641 1.45 -6.41 30.75
C ASP A 641 2.28 -7.42 29.95
N ASN A 642 1.65 -8.53 29.63
CA ASN A 642 2.26 -9.62 28.87
C ASN A 642 2.62 -9.21 27.44
N PHE A 643 1.97 -8.21 26.86
CA PHE A 643 2.27 -7.67 25.55
C PHE A 643 3.79 -7.42 25.35
N PHE A 644 4.46 -6.84 26.35
CA PHE A 644 5.90 -6.54 26.26
C PHE A 644 6.81 -7.77 26.26
N ARG A 645 6.26 -8.95 26.54
CA ARG A 645 7.00 -10.23 26.46
C ARG A 645 6.95 -10.79 25.04
N TYR A 646 5.90 -10.50 24.30
CA TYR A 646 5.60 -11.14 23.00
C TYR A 646 5.65 -10.19 21.81
N VAL A 647 5.80 -8.89 22.05
CA VAL A 647 5.80 -7.89 20.97
C VAL A 647 6.92 -8.15 19.94
N ALA A 648 8.12 -8.52 20.36
CA ALA A 648 9.19 -8.82 19.40
C ALA A 648 8.87 -10.07 18.55
N PRO A 649 8.49 -11.24 19.11
CA PRO A 649 8.02 -12.38 18.32
C PRO A 649 6.85 -12.04 17.38
N HIS A 650 5.87 -11.25 17.86
CA HIS A 650 4.72 -10.80 17.05
C HIS A 650 5.19 -9.97 15.85
N GLU A 651 5.97 -8.91 16.07
CA GLU A 651 6.43 -8.03 14.98
C GLU A 651 7.37 -8.76 13.99
N ILE A 652 8.15 -9.73 14.47
CA ILE A 652 8.99 -10.55 13.60
C ILE A 652 8.14 -11.47 12.72
N ALA A 653 7.03 -11.99 13.23
CA ALA A 653 6.13 -12.84 12.47
C ALA A 653 5.51 -12.12 11.26
N HIS A 654 5.35 -10.80 11.32
CA HIS A 654 4.91 -10.02 10.19
C HIS A 654 5.85 -10.07 8.98
N GLN A 655 7.09 -10.54 9.12
CA GLN A 655 7.95 -10.78 7.96
C GLN A 655 7.34 -11.85 7.03
N TRP A 656 6.58 -12.80 7.57
CA TRP A 656 5.76 -13.76 6.83
C TRP A 656 4.35 -13.20 6.58
N TRP A 657 3.66 -12.76 7.64
CA TRP A 657 2.25 -12.38 7.66
C TRP A 657 2.05 -10.89 7.46
N GLY A 658 1.69 -10.48 6.24
CA GLY A 658 1.59 -9.09 5.81
C GLY A 658 2.66 -8.69 4.79
N HIS A 659 3.86 -9.30 4.85
CA HIS A 659 4.93 -8.95 3.91
C HIS A 659 5.20 -10.04 2.88
N MET A 660 5.49 -11.26 3.27
CA MET A 660 5.62 -12.37 2.31
C MET A 660 4.28 -12.75 1.69
N VAL A 661 3.27 -12.88 2.53
CA VAL A 661 1.87 -13.07 2.14
C VAL A 661 1.08 -11.92 2.74
N GLY A 662 0.47 -11.08 1.89
CA GLY A 662 -0.36 -9.96 2.30
C GLY A 662 -1.84 -10.33 2.40
N TRP A 663 -2.72 -9.32 2.36
CA TRP A 663 -4.16 -9.50 2.38
C TRP A 663 -4.83 -8.59 1.35
N LYS A 664 -5.88 -9.10 0.68
CA LYS A 664 -6.54 -8.40 -0.43
C LYS A 664 -7.36 -7.20 0.03
N SER A 665 -8.19 -7.40 1.03
CA SER A 665 -9.06 -6.35 1.53
C SER A 665 -9.03 -6.28 3.06
N TYR A 666 -9.71 -5.30 3.64
CA TYR A 666 -9.83 -5.19 5.09
C TYR A 666 -10.53 -6.42 5.72
N HIS A 667 -11.30 -7.19 4.96
CA HIS A 667 -11.89 -8.44 5.38
C HIS A 667 -10.87 -9.52 5.71
N ASP A 668 -9.68 -9.41 5.11
CA ASP A 668 -8.63 -10.43 5.17
C ASP A 668 -7.48 -10.06 6.11
N GLN A 669 -7.48 -8.81 6.61
CA GLN A 669 -6.43 -8.27 7.49
C GLN A 669 -6.20 -9.12 8.75
N TRP A 670 -7.22 -9.86 9.22
CA TRP A 670 -7.10 -10.74 10.37
C TRP A 670 -6.03 -11.83 10.18
N MET A 671 -5.74 -12.23 8.93
CA MET A 671 -4.67 -13.19 8.61
C MET A 671 -3.27 -12.61 8.86
N SER A 672 -3.10 -11.29 8.85
CA SER A 672 -1.84 -10.68 9.28
C SER A 672 -1.73 -10.67 10.81
N GLU A 673 -2.62 -9.99 11.48
CA GLU A 673 -2.55 -9.74 12.91
C GLU A 673 -2.81 -11.00 13.75
N GLY A 674 -3.82 -11.78 13.39
CA GLY A 674 -4.14 -13.03 14.06
C GLY A 674 -3.03 -14.08 13.87
N PHE A 675 -2.40 -14.13 12.71
CA PHE A 675 -1.29 -15.06 12.44
C PHE A 675 -0.01 -14.64 13.16
N ALA A 676 0.25 -13.33 13.27
CA ALA A 676 1.37 -12.82 14.05
C ALA A 676 1.17 -13.12 15.56
N GLU A 677 -0.04 -12.95 16.08
CA GLU A 677 -0.38 -13.27 17.48
C GLU A 677 -0.30 -14.79 17.73
N PHE A 678 -0.77 -15.63 16.81
CA PHE A 678 -0.56 -17.08 16.85
C PHE A 678 0.91 -17.44 16.85
N SER A 679 1.72 -16.79 16.02
CA SER A 679 3.16 -17.02 15.94
C SER A 679 3.86 -16.68 17.25
N ALA A 680 3.43 -15.60 17.93
CA ALA A 680 3.89 -15.27 19.28
C ALA A 680 3.59 -16.40 20.28
N SER A 681 2.45 -17.11 20.16
CA SER A 681 2.15 -18.27 21.00
C SER A 681 3.12 -19.44 20.77
N LEU A 682 3.57 -19.66 19.54
CA LEU A 682 4.63 -20.66 19.23
C LEU A 682 5.93 -20.32 19.94
N PHE A 683 6.30 -19.03 19.97
CA PHE A 683 7.48 -18.59 20.72
C PHE A 683 7.33 -18.87 22.22
N VAL A 684 6.17 -18.58 22.79
CA VAL A 684 5.91 -18.88 24.22
C VAL A 684 6.04 -20.37 24.50
N GLN A 685 5.46 -21.21 23.65
CA GLN A 685 5.50 -22.67 23.81
C GLN A 685 6.91 -23.25 23.62
N LEU A 686 7.58 -22.87 22.53
CA LEU A 686 8.78 -23.60 22.05
C LEU A 686 10.09 -22.93 22.48
N ALA A 687 10.13 -21.60 22.61
CA ALA A 687 11.33 -20.89 23.08
C ALA A 687 11.37 -20.79 24.61
N LEU A 688 10.28 -20.35 25.25
CA LEU A 688 10.21 -20.21 26.69
C LEU A 688 10.06 -21.57 27.39
N LYS A 689 9.46 -22.57 26.75
CA LYS A 689 9.19 -23.92 27.25
C LYS A 689 8.49 -23.92 28.61
N ASP A 690 7.59 -22.98 28.79
CA ASP A 690 6.82 -22.78 30.02
C ASP A 690 5.34 -23.01 29.73
N GLU A 691 4.86 -24.18 30.12
CA GLU A 691 3.49 -24.60 29.87
C GLU A 691 2.47 -23.71 30.59
N HIS A 692 2.82 -23.23 31.80
CA HIS A 692 1.92 -22.33 32.54
C HIS A 692 1.74 -21.01 31.77
N LYS A 693 2.82 -20.41 31.26
CA LYS A 693 2.75 -19.18 30.44
C LYS A 693 2.01 -19.40 29.12
N PHE A 694 2.13 -20.58 28.54
CA PHE A 694 1.40 -20.91 27.32
C PHE A 694 -0.11 -20.98 27.57
N LEU A 695 -0.52 -21.61 28.68
CA LEU A 695 -1.94 -21.61 29.10
C LEU A 695 -2.43 -20.23 29.51
N GLU A 696 -1.62 -19.44 30.22
CA GLU A 696 -1.91 -18.05 30.57
C GLU A 696 -2.15 -17.20 29.30
N PHE A 697 -1.28 -17.32 28.28
CA PHE A 697 -1.44 -16.64 27.00
C PHE A 697 -2.82 -16.92 26.38
N TRP A 698 -3.19 -18.20 26.25
CA TRP A 698 -4.47 -18.55 25.62
C TRP A 698 -5.68 -18.17 26.46
N ASN A 699 -5.60 -18.25 27.78
CA ASN A 699 -6.64 -17.74 28.66
C ASN A 699 -6.83 -16.24 28.50
N GLU A 700 -5.76 -15.48 28.42
CA GLU A 700 -5.82 -14.05 28.18
C GLU A 700 -6.49 -13.73 26.82
N GLN A 701 -6.10 -14.44 25.73
CA GLN A 701 -6.74 -14.25 24.43
C GLN A 701 -8.24 -14.55 24.47
N ARG A 702 -8.64 -15.65 25.13
CA ARG A 702 -10.06 -15.98 25.32
C ARG A 702 -10.80 -14.86 26.07
N ASP A 703 -10.23 -14.39 27.16
CA ASP A 703 -10.87 -13.35 27.98
C ASP A 703 -10.97 -12.00 27.22
N ARG A 704 -10.02 -11.72 26.33
CA ARG A 704 -10.10 -10.55 25.41
C ARG A 704 -11.30 -10.66 24.47
N ILE A 705 -11.63 -11.83 23.98
CA ILE A 705 -12.76 -12.10 23.07
C ILE A 705 -14.11 -12.07 23.82
N THR A 706 -14.16 -12.70 24.99
CA THR A 706 -15.44 -13.08 25.65
C THR A 706 -15.90 -12.15 26.75
N GLN A 707 -15.01 -11.35 27.35
CA GLN A 707 -15.33 -10.50 28.48
C GLN A 707 -15.76 -9.10 28.05
N ALA A 708 -16.88 -8.63 28.56
CA ALA A 708 -17.31 -7.24 28.44
C ALA A 708 -16.34 -6.30 29.14
N ARG A 709 -16.03 -5.16 28.54
CA ARG A 709 -15.04 -4.19 29.03
C ARG A 709 -15.49 -2.75 28.76
N PRO A 710 -15.10 -1.78 29.60
CA PRO A 710 -15.34 -0.36 29.30
C PRO A 710 -14.79 0.08 27.93
N ALA A 711 -13.64 -0.49 27.51
CA ALA A 711 -13.04 -0.22 26.19
C ALA A 711 -13.89 -0.73 25.00
N THR A 712 -14.88 -1.56 25.23
CA THR A 712 -15.87 -2.03 24.23
C THR A 712 -17.27 -1.56 24.54
N HIS A 713 -17.42 -0.48 25.33
CA HIS A 713 -18.71 0.03 25.82
C HIS A 713 -19.55 -1.05 26.48
N ASP A 714 -18.90 -1.90 27.31
CA ASP A 714 -19.46 -3.03 28.03
C ASP A 714 -20.11 -4.12 27.15
N LEU A 715 -19.85 -4.08 25.83
CA LEU A 715 -20.17 -5.18 24.93
C LEU A 715 -19.13 -6.30 25.05
N LYS A 716 -19.56 -7.52 24.86
CA LYS A 716 -18.65 -8.65 24.64
C LYS A 716 -18.12 -8.56 23.21
N PRO A 717 -16.81 -8.50 22.96
CA PRO A 717 -16.28 -8.24 21.62
C PRO A 717 -16.83 -9.17 20.53
N TYR A 718 -16.95 -10.47 20.78
CA TYR A 718 -17.44 -11.44 19.80
C TYR A 718 -18.87 -11.15 19.30
N THR A 719 -19.69 -10.41 20.06
CA THR A 719 -21.08 -10.07 19.67
C THR A 719 -21.15 -8.86 18.74
N VAL A 720 -20.05 -8.16 18.52
CA VAL A 720 -20.01 -6.95 17.66
C VAL A 720 -20.12 -7.32 16.18
N GLY A 721 -19.47 -8.40 15.77
CA GLY A 721 -19.49 -8.87 14.38
C GLY A 721 -18.39 -9.90 14.12
N PRO A 722 -18.37 -10.51 12.94
CA PRO A 722 -17.32 -11.42 12.54
C PRO A 722 -15.98 -10.69 12.36
N LEU A 723 -14.88 -11.42 12.51
CA LEU A 723 -13.56 -10.82 12.40
C LEU A 723 -13.24 -10.30 10.99
N THR A 724 -13.94 -10.79 9.97
CA THR A 724 -13.87 -10.30 8.59
C THR A 724 -14.42 -8.87 8.41
N GLN A 725 -15.08 -8.30 9.41
CA GLN A 725 -15.40 -6.87 9.41
C GLN A 725 -14.15 -5.97 9.60
N GLY A 726 -13.01 -6.54 9.97
CA GLY A 726 -11.75 -5.82 10.05
C GLY A 726 -11.83 -4.54 10.90
N PHE A 727 -11.26 -3.43 10.39
CA PHE A 727 -11.27 -2.14 11.10
C PHE A 727 -12.68 -1.60 11.41
N ARG A 728 -13.70 -2.03 10.67
CA ARG A 728 -15.11 -1.63 10.89
C ARG A 728 -15.70 -2.15 12.21
N LEU A 729 -15.06 -3.15 12.84
CA LEU A 729 -15.40 -3.58 14.21
C LEU A 729 -15.23 -2.45 15.24
N SER A 730 -14.35 -1.48 14.98
CA SER A 730 -14.16 -0.33 15.85
C SER A 730 -14.89 0.89 15.31
N SER A 731 -15.80 1.42 16.10
CA SER A 731 -16.60 2.59 15.81
C SER A 731 -16.80 3.46 17.06
N GLY A 732 -17.49 4.57 16.95
CA GLY A 732 -17.95 5.33 18.12
C GLY A 732 -18.89 4.56 19.06
N LYS A 733 -19.46 3.44 18.61
CA LYS A 733 -20.35 2.55 19.37
C LYS A 733 -19.64 1.30 19.91
N THR A 734 -18.54 0.89 19.29
CA THR A 734 -17.86 -0.38 19.56
C THR A 734 -16.34 -0.17 19.69
N TYR A 735 -15.93 0.90 20.35
CA TYR A 735 -14.54 1.31 20.52
C TYR A 735 -13.61 0.12 20.75
N ALA A 736 -12.46 0.00 20.32
CA ALA A 736 -11.49 -1.08 20.55
C ALA A 736 -11.95 -2.53 20.19
N ALA A 737 -13.14 -2.78 19.67
CA ALA A 737 -13.58 -4.16 19.35
C ALA A 737 -12.66 -4.84 18.31
N TYR A 738 -12.12 -4.09 17.35
CA TYR A 738 -11.11 -4.57 16.42
C TYR A 738 -9.92 -5.24 17.14
N GLN A 739 -9.32 -4.56 18.11
CA GLN A 739 -8.15 -5.08 18.84
C GLN A 739 -8.48 -6.30 19.71
N PHE A 740 -9.74 -6.45 20.13
CA PHE A 740 -10.20 -7.57 20.93
C PHE A 740 -10.75 -8.75 20.11
N LEU A 741 -10.81 -8.62 18.77
CA LEU A 741 -11.25 -9.69 17.89
C LEU A 741 -10.17 -10.08 16.89
N VAL A 742 -9.71 -9.17 16.07
CA VAL A 742 -8.84 -9.49 14.92
C VAL A 742 -7.57 -10.21 15.38
N TYR A 743 -6.93 -9.75 16.44
CA TYR A 743 -5.73 -10.37 17.02
C TYR A 743 -6.05 -11.70 17.72
N PRO A 744 -6.84 -11.72 18.81
CA PRO A 744 -7.01 -12.92 19.62
C PRO A 744 -7.89 -13.97 18.94
N LYS A 745 -9.00 -13.60 18.29
CA LYS A 745 -9.87 -14.59 17.62
C LYS A 745 -9.16 -15.15 16.37
N GLY A 746 -8.43 -14.31 15.60
CA GLY A 746 -7.60 -14.77 14.50
C GLY A 746 -6.54 -15.78 14.94
N ALA A 747 -5.85 -15.52 16.05
CA ALA A 747 -4.91 -16.46 16.64
C ALA A 747 -5.57 -17.77 17.08
N TYR A 748 -6.78 -17.71 17.70
CA TYR A 748 -7.54 -18.88 18.10
C TYR A 748 -7.95 -19.77 16.93
N ILE A 749 -8.35 -19.17 15.80
CA ILE A 749 -8.69 -19.91 14.58
C ILE A 749 -7.52 -20.77 14.12
N LEU A 750 -6.32 -20.19 14.02
CA LEU A 750 -5.13 -20.99 13.68
C LEU A 750 -4.79 -22.03 14.76
N HIS A 751 -4.97 -21.70 16.02
CA HIS A 751 -4.76 -22.66 17.11
C HIS A 751 -5.72 -23.84 17.03
N MET A 752 -7.00 -23.61 16.77
CA MET A 752 -7.98 -24.67 16.55
C MET A 752 -7.61 -25.54 15.35
N LEU A 753 -7.26 -24.94 14.21
CA LEU A 753 -6.80 -25.70 13.04
C LEU A 753 -5.56 -26.54 13.34
N ARG A 754 -4.58 -25.97 14.07
CA ARG A 754 -3.40 -26.69 14.52
C ARG A 754 -3.75 -27.91 15.37
N GLN A 755 -4.66 -27.75 16.34
CA GLN A 755 -5.11 -28.83 17.22
C GLN A 755 -5.89 -29.92 16.48
N MET A 756 -6.75 -29.54 15.52
CA MET A 756 -7.48 -30.48 14.69
C MET A 756 -6.57 -31.29 13.74
N MET A 757 -5.45 -30.71 13.35
CA MET A 757 -4.45 -31.34 12.49
C MET A 757 -3.34 -32.06 13.27
N PHE A 758 -3.29 -31.93 14.59
CA PHE A 758 -2.23 -32.51 15.43
C PHE A 758 -2.25 -34.03 15.37
N ASP A 759 -1.11 -34.64 15.07
CA ASP A 759 -0.96 -36.10 15.04
C ASP A 759 -0.58 -36.60 16.45
N HIS A 760 -1.57 -37.05 17.19
CA HIS A 760 -1.37 -37.60 18.53
C HIS A 760 -0.51 -38.87 18.56
N ALA A 761 -0.46 -39.65 17.47
CA ALA A 761 0.32 -40.88 17.40
C ALA A 761 1.81 -40.59 17.14
N ALA A 762 2.08 -39.62 16.24
CA ALA A 762 3.44 -39.17 15.95
C ALA A 762 3.89 -38.00 16.86
N GLY A 763 2.98 -37.44 17.64
CA GLY A 763 3.25 -36.37 18.62
C GLY A 763 3.67 -35.04 18.00
N GLY A 764 3.07 -34.65 16.88
CA GLY A 764 3.58 -33.49 16.18
C GLY A 764 2.63 -32.67 15.32
N ASP A 765 3.12 -31.47 14.98
CA ASP A 765 2.45 -30.46 14.16
C ASP A 765 2.71 -30.62 12.64
N LYS A 766 3.28 -31.73 12.22
CA LYS A 766 3.79 -31.90 10.85
C LYS A 766 2.78 -31.47 9.77
N ARG A 767 1.53 -31.94 9.88
CA ARG A 767 0.49 -31.62 8.91
C ARG A 767 0.15 -30.12 8.88
N PHE A 768 0.09 -29.51 10.06
CA PHE A 768 -0.14 -28.08 10.17
C PHE A 768 1.04 -27.27 9.58
N MET A 769 2.27 -27.66 9.87
CA MET A 769 3.47 -27.05 9.26
C MET A 769 3.46 -27.17 7.74
N GLU A 770 3.16 -28.37 7.21
CA GLU A 770 3.06 -28.59 5.76
C GLU A 770 1.98 -27.70 5.12
N MET A 771 0.82 -27.54 5.78
CA MET A 771 -0.24 -26.63 5.34
C MET A 771 0.24 -25.16 5.30
N MET A 772 0.86 -24.69 6.38
CA MET A 772 1.33 -23.31 6.45
C MET A 772 2.44 -23.00 5.44
N GLN A 773 3.36 -23.94 5.23
CA GLN A 773 4.42 -23.83 4.23
C GLN A 773 3.87 -23.87 2.80
N ASP A 774 2.85 -24.70 2.53
CA ASP A 774 2.17 -24.74 1.23
C ASP A 774 1.43 -23.42 0.97
N PHE A 775 0.73 -22.87 1.97
CA PHE A 775 0.06 -21.58 1.87
C PHE A 775 1.03 -20.47 1.49
N ILE A 776 2.15 -20.35 2.19
CA ILE A 776 3.18 -19.33 1.90
C ILE A 776 3.81 -19.56 0.52
N LYS A 777 4.15 -20.79 0.18
CA LYS A 777 4.80 -21.11 -1.10
C LYS A 777 3.87 -20.82 -2.29
N SER A 778 2.59 -21.15 -2.15
CA SER A 778 1.61 -20.95 -3.22
C SER A 778 1.24 -19.48 -3.41
N HIS A 779 1.36 -18.68 -2.37
CA HIS A 779 0.96 -17.27 -2.37
C HIS A 779 2.12 -16.30 -2.09
N TYR A 780 3.34 -16.73 -2.38
CA TYR A 780 4.52 -15.89 -2.20
C TYR A 780 4.40 -14.60 -3.02
N ASN A 781 4.66 -13.45 -2.38
CA ASN A 781 4.52 -12.11 -2.98
C ASN A 781 3.11 -11.77 -3.49
N GLN A 782 2.08 -12.37 -2.91
CA GLN A 782 0.69 -12.10 -3.27
C GLN A 782 -0.09 -11.60 -2.07
N ASP A 783 -1.14 -10.86 -2.35
CA ASP A 783 -2.18 -10.57 -1.39
C ASP A 783 -3.26 -11.64 -1.53
N VAL A 784 -3.73 -12.17 -0.39
CA VAL A 784 -4.63 -13.33 -0.32
C VAL A 784 -5.95 -12.96 0.35
N SER A 785 -6.99 -13.70 -0.02
CA SER A 785 -8.30 -13.65 0.63
C SER A 785 -8.45 -14.75 1.70
N THR A 786 -9.45 -14.62 2.52
CA THR A 786 -9.85 -15.64 3.49
C THR A 786 -10.23 -16.97 2.79
N GLU A 787 -10.77 -16.91 1.57
CA GLU A 787 -11.09 -18.10 0.77
C GLU A 787 -9.83 -18.84 0.30
N ASP A 788 -8.72 -18.14 -0.02
CA ASP A 788 -7.43 -18.77 -0.34
C ASP A 788 -6.90 -19.60 0.83
N LEU A 789 -7.03 -19.08 2.06
CA LEU A 789 -6.70 -19.83 3.26
C LEU A 789 -7.60 -21.05 3.42
N LYS A 790 -8.90 -20.89 3.26
CA LYS A 790 -9.88 -21.98 3.37
C LYS A 790 -9.59 -23.10 2.38
N LEU A 791 -9.31 -22.77 1.13
CA LEU A 791 -8.92 -23.76 0.10
C LEU A 791 -7.64 -24.51 0.49
N THR A 792 -6.68 -23.80 1.08
CA THR A 792 -5.45 -24.44 1.59
C THR A 792 -5.75 -25.37 2.76
N VAL A 793 -6.58 -24.96 3.73
CA VAL A 793 -7.01 -25.81 4.85
C VAL A 793 -7.73 -27.08 4.36
N GLU A 794 -8.63 -26.95 3.40
CA GLU A 794 -9.37 -28.07 2.79
C GLU A 794 -8.43 -29.08 2.13
N LYS A 795 -7.34 -28.65 1.51
CA LYS A 795 -6.31 -29.50 0.93
C LYS A 795 -5.58 -30.37 1.96
N PHE A 796 -5.41 -29.88 3.20
CA PHE A 796 -4.66 -30.54 4.27
C PHE A 796 -5.56 -31.07 5.40
N MET A 797 -6.88 -30.90 5.31
CA MET A 797 -7.78 -31.33 6.38
C MET A 797 -7.71 -32.83 6.61
N THR A 798 -7.96 -33.23 7.86
CA THR A 798 -8.09 -34.64 8.25
C THR A 798 -9.52 -35.11 7.99
N LYS A 799 -9.70 -36.43 7.94
CA LYS A 799 -11.07 -37.00 7.80
C LYS A 799 -12.00 -36.59 8.94
N SER A 800 -11.46 -36.37 10.14
CA SER A 800 -12.25 -35.93 11.31
C SER A 800 -12.64 -34.43 11.24
N MET A 801 -12.03 -33.64 10.37
CA MET A 801 -12.38 -32.24 10.15
C MET A 801 -13.54 -32.08 9.15
N ASP A 802 -13.78 -33.09 8.31
CA ASP A 802 -14.85 -33.10 7.31
C ASP A 802 -16.17 -33.54 7.96
N LEU A 803 -16.77 -32.66 8.77
CA LEU A 803 -18.01 -33.00 9.51
C LEU A 803 -19.21 -33.22 8.60
N ASP A 804 -19.27 -32.53 7.47
CA ASP A 804 -20.36 -32.59 6.52
C ASP A 804 -20.17 -33.73 5.47
N GLY A 805 -18.98 -34.37 5.46
CA GLY A 805 -18.64 -35.43 4.51
C GLY A 805 -18.56 -34.96 3.05
N ASN A 806 -18.31 -33.67 2.82
CA ASN A 806 -18.34 -33.03 1.49
C ASN A 806 -16.96 -32.54 1.02
N GLY A 807 -15.89 -32.77 1.80
CA GLY A 807 -14.53 -32.32 1.49
C GLY A 807 -14.35 -30.83 1.70
N LYS A 808 -15.19 -30.17 2.51
CA LYS A 808 -15.19 -28.74 2.73
C LYS A 808 -15.15 -28.38 4.22
N MET A 809 -14.55 -27.22 4.52
CA MET A 809 -14.50 -26.65 5.86
C MET A 809 -15.55 -25.55 6.08
N ASN A 810 -16.65 -25.57 5.32
CA ASN A 810 -17.70 -24.54 5.40
C ASN A 810 -18.25 -24.37 6.80
N TRP A 811 -18.51 -25.48 7.52
CA TRP A 811 -19.01 -25.44 8.91
C TRP A 811 -18.08 -24.61 9.82
N PHE A 812 -16.75 -24.80 9.70
CA PHE A 812 -15.77 -24.13 10.52
C PHE A 812 -15.67 -22.63 10.18
N PHE A 813 -15.52 -22.31 8.87
CA PHE A 813 -15.39 -20.93 8.44
C PHE A 813 -16.67 -20.13 8.64
N ASN A 814 -17.84 -20.73 8.44
CA ASN A 814 -19.12 -20.04 8.67
C ASN A 814 -19.35 -19.72 10.14
N GLU A 815 -18.95 -20.59 11.07
CA GLU A 815 -19.13 -20.34 12.49
C GLU A 815 -18.08 -19.38 13.06
N TYR A 816 -16.80 -19.65 12.80
CA TYR A 816 -15.72 -18.97 13.51
C TYR A 816 -15.10 -17.80 12.74
N VAL A 817 -15.16 -17.79 11.41
CA VAL A 817 -14.53 -16.74 10.59
C VAL A 817 -15.56 -15.73 10.11
N TYR A 818 -16.62 -16.21 9.44
CA TYR A 818 -17.71 -15.37 8.93
C TYR A 818 -18.83 -15.17 9.95
N GLY A 819 -18.84 -15.91 11.03
CA GLY A 819 -19.77 -15.81 12.13
C GLY A 819 -19.17 -15.17 13.38
N THR A 820 -19.98 -15.14 14.43
CA THR A 820 -19.65 -14.52 15.72
C THR A 820 -19.31 -15.54 16.82
N GLU A 821 -19.34 -16.84 16.53
CA GLU A 821 -19.04 -17.91 17.50
C GLU A 821 -17.55 -17.90 17.94
#